data_ae5c066e561278585b29885f3929152a
#
_entry.id   ae5c066e561278585b29885f3929152a
#
_cell.length_a   1.000
_cell.length_b   1.000
_cell.length_c   1.000
_cell.angle_alpha   90.00
_cell.angle_beta   90.00
_cell.angle_gamma   90.00
#
_symmetry.space_group_name_H-M   'P 1'
#
loop_
_entity.id
_entity.type
_entity.pdbx_description
1 polymer ?
#
loop_
_entity_poly.entity_id
_entity_poly.type
_entity_poly.pdbx_seq_one_letter_code
_entity_poly.pdbx_strand_id
1 'polypeptide(L)'
;MNKNAIQKFAIWARNELIAQVSQRAYQYGIDESGFGDASADTLNGRLLTAEEKSQRQELIKQIKEKGYQQVMEEVAYTWFNRFIALRFMEVNNYLPSHIRVFSDASGAFKPEILNDVLHLDLPGLDSGKVAEYIESNDTEALYRYLLLTQCNALNSALPVMFERMGGYTEMLLPNNILRQDSVLGHMVSDIPEENWQDAVQIIGWLYQYYNTELKDDTFAQLKKNVKITKERIPAATQLFTPDWIVRYMVENSLGRLWLEGHPNAELHDGWKYYLDEAEQEPEVETQLAKLREEYKTIKPEEIKVIDPCMGSGHILVYAFDVLMQIYTSAGWDQREAAQSILKNNLYGLDIDDRAAQLAYFAVMMKARQYDRRLLTRGIQPHIHSIIESNSLGGAYKLAMGDFLLSKEHQETLNYLLDAFIDAKEYGSILCLEKRDYVGLLRAWNLTASQTTESLNLTLWFAAVEHEIPKLIEQAIILTQGYDVVVTNPPYMAVSNAGGKVNDYVKKNFPDSKADLFAVFIERCGQMAKKNGYQAMITQHAWMFLSSFEKLRTKLLAVDIVNMAHLGARAFEEIGGEVVQTTSFVIRKSHIADYKGEYCRLIEPTSQQGKEDMFLAGENRYAADQSNFSKIPGSPVAYWVSDKVFSIFSENNELRSICAVKVGLQSGDNNRFYKFWPEVCFSAINRGERNALRNPKWFPCIRGGVFKKWYGNQDSIINWENDGAQIKTCKSAVIRNTQFYFYENISWSEISSGGISFRYNYEGSIFDQKGPCCICKNHSDLIYLCGLLNSKPTQTILNILCPTLDYSVGPVSTLPIVMTQEFKVVELSQNNIELAKTDWDSYETSWDFKRHPLV
;
A
#
# COMPACT_ATOMS: atom_id res chain seq x y z
N MET A 1 5.68 -8.45 -22.93
CA MET A 1 5.67 -6.99 -22.69
C MET A 1 7.09 -6.52 -22.37
N ASN A 2 7.60 -5.49 -23.07
CA ASN A 2 8.96 -4.95 -22.85
C ASN A 2 8.97 -3.88 -21.76
N LYS A 3 9.05 -4.28 -20.48
CA LYS A 3 9.04 -3.39 -19.30
C LYS A 3 10.13 -2.31 -19.37
N ASN A 4 11.33 -2.62 -19.87
CA ASN A 4 12.43 -1.65 -19.94
C ASN A 4 12.15 -0.49 -20.92
N ALA A 5 11.55 -0.78 -22.08
CA ALA A 5 11.15 0.26 -23.03
C ALA A 5 10.08 1.17 -22.43
N ILE A 6 9.06 0.58 -21.80
CA ILE A 6 7.97 1.30 -21.13
C ILE A 6 8.51 2.20 -20.03
N GLN A 7 9.42 1.69 -19.18
CA GLN A 7 10.03 2.45 -18.10
C GLN A 7 10.82 3.66 -18.59
N LYS A 8 11.71 3.45 -19.57
CA LYS A 8 12.51 4.54 -20.14
C LYS A 8 11.64 5.62 -20.75
N PHE A 9 10.62 5.22 -21.51
CA PHE A 9 9.68 6.15 -22.12
C PHE A 9 8.91 6.93 -21.04
N ALA A 10 8.31 6.27 -20.04
CA ALA A 10 7.46 6.94 -19.06
C ALA A 10 8.23 7.98 -18.22
N ILE A 11 9.45 7.67 -17.78
CA ILE A 11 10.30 8.60 -17.03
C ILE A 11 10.69 9.79 -17.89
N TRP A 12 11.14 9.55 -19.12
CA TRP A 12 11.51 10.62 -20.05
C TRP A 12 10.31 11.49 -20.42
N ALA A 13 9.16 10.88 -20.76
CA ALA A 13 7.96 11.58 -21.18
C ALA A 13 7.40 12.49 -20.08
N ARG A 14 7.50 12.09 -18.80
CA ARG A 14 7.14 12.94 -17.67
C ARG A 14 7.91 14.26 -17.68
N ASN A 15 9.24 14.16 -17.74
CA ASN A 15 10.10 15.35 -17.68
C ASN A 15 9.90 16.24 -18.90
N GLU A 16 9.78 15.66 -20.07
CA GLU A 16 9.55 16.36 -21.33
C GLU A 16 8.19 17.07 -21.35
N LEU A 17 7.11 16.40 -20.93
CA LEU A 17 5.79 17.01 -20.86
C LEU A 17 5.73 18.17 -19.85
N ILE A 18 6.33 18.02 -18.67
CA ILE A 18 6.38 19.11 -17.68
C ILE A 18 7.12 20.32 -18.27
N ALA A 19 8.25 20.09 -18.95
CA ALA A 19 9.03 21.15 -19.58
C ALA A 19 8.23 21.84 -20.70
N GLN A 20 7.58 21.09 -21.58
CA GLN A 20 6.80 21.62 -22.69
C GLN A 20 5.53 22.37 -22.24
N VAL A 21 4.81 21.85 -21.24
CA VAL A 21 3.67 22.53 -20.60
C VAL A 21 4.12 23.84 -19.94
N SER A 22 5.24 23.83 -19.24
CA SER A 22 5.82 25.04 -18.64
C SER A 22 6.23 26.06 -19.68
N GLN A 23 6.79 25.61 -20.82
CA GLN A 23 7.13 26.50 -21.94
C GLN A 23 5.87 27.13 -22.55
N ARG A 24 4.77 26.38 -22.64
CA ARG A 24 3.48 26.90 -23.09
C ARG A 24 2.95 27.95 -22.11
N ALA A 25 2.98 27.68 -20.80
CA ALA A 25 2.56 28.65 -19.77
C ALA A 25 3.38 29.96 -19.88
N TYR A 26 4.69 29.84 -20.12
CA TYR A 26 5.58 31.00 -20.33
C TYR A 26 5.14 31.84 -21.54
N GLN A 27 4.67 31.24 -22.64
CA GLN A 27 4.16 31.98 -23.79
C GLN A 27 2.93 32.82 -23.45
N TYR A 28 2.17 32.43 -22.41
CA TYR A 28 1.05 33.18 -21.84
C TYR A 28 1.43 34.04 -20.64
N GLY A 29 2.73 34.32 -20.46
CA GLY A 29 3.25 35.19 -19.42
C GLY A 29 3.11 34.64 -18.01
N ILE A 30 3.19 33.30 -17.87
CA ILE A 30 3.07 32.61 -16.59
C ILE A 30 4.30 31.74 -16.39
N ASP A 31 5.02 31.95 -15.30
CA ASP A 31 6.19 31.12 -14.91
C ASP A 31 6.23 30.95 -13.38
N GLU A 32 7.28 30.30 -12.89
CA GLU A 32 7.47 30.05 -11.46
C GLU A 32 7.60 31.35 -10.63
N SER A 33 8.04 32.46 -11.24
CA SER A 33 8.19 33.76 -10.58
C SER A 33 6.89 34.53 -10.48
N GLY A 34 5.88 34.20 -11.31
CA GLY A 34 4.57 34.84 -11.30
C GLY A 34 3.84 34.82 -12.65
N PHE A 35 2.80 35.63 -12.77
CA PHE A 35 1.89 35.64 -13.92
C PHE A 35 1.60 37.06 -14.45
N GLY A 36 2.30 38.10 -13.96
CA GLY A 36 2.09 39.48 -14.38
C GLY A 36 0.68 40.00 -14.15
N ASP A 37 0.17 40.87 -15.06
CA ASP A 37 -1.21 41.35 -15.00
C ASP A 37 -2.19 40.24 -15.46
N ALA A 38 -3.06 39.79 -14.55
CA ALA A 38 -4.04 38.72 -14.81
C ALA A 38 -5.12 39.18 -15.84
N SER A 39 -5.33 40.48 -16.01
CA SER A 39 -6.31 41.06 -16.91
C SER A 39 -5.73 41.53 -18.26
N ALA A 40 -4.45 41.26 -18.50
CA ALA A 40 -3.78 41.73 -19.72
C ALA A 40 -4.49 41.26 -21.00
N ASP A 41 -4.78 42.21 -21.87
CA ASP A 41 -5.36 41.96 -23.20
C ASP A 41 -4.30 41.57 -24.23
N THR A 42 -3.04 41.93 -23.97
CA THR A 42 -1.90 41.72 -24.88
C THR A 42 -0.74 41.16 -24.13
N LEU A 43 -0.13 40.12 -24.66
CA LEU A 43 1.10 39.49 -24.14
C LEU A 43 2.16 39.44 -25.24
N ASN A 44 3.38 39.87 -24.95
CA ASN A 44 4.49 39.88 -25.89
C ASN A 44 4.14 40.49 -27.27
N GLY A 45 3.27 41.49 -27.30
CA GLY A 45 2.80 42.16 -28.52
C GLY A 45 1.69 41.44 -29.30
N ARG A 46 1.20 40.29 -28.80
CA ARG A 46 0.08 39.54 -29.37
C ARG A 46 -1.20 39.83 -28.55
N LEU A 47 -2.28 40.15 -29.27
CA LEU A 47 -3.61 40.25 -28.68
C LEU A 47 -4.17 38.87 -28.35
N LEU A 48 -4.66 38.66 -27.12
CA LEU A 48 -5.33 37.42 -26.71
C LEU A 48 -6.78 37.38 -27.15
N THR A 49 -7.24 36.23 -27.59
CA THR A 49 -8.68 36.01 -27.87
C THR A 49 -9.49 36.05 -26.57
N ALA A 50 -10.81 36.19 -26.65
CA ALA A 50 -11.66 36.11 -25.46
C ALA A 50 -11.57 34.78 -24.74
N GLU A 51 -11.41 33.69 -25.50
CA GLU A 51 -11.23 32.33 -24.96
C GLU A 51 -9.87 32.18 -24.25
N GLU A 52 -8.77 32.63 -24.86
CA GLU A 52 -7.44 32.58 -24.24
C GLU A 52 -7.37 33.40 -22.95
N LYS A 53 -8.07 34.54 -22.87
CA LYS A 53 -8.17 35.34 -21.63
C LYS A 53 -8.88 34.57 -20.53
N SER A 54 -9.99 33.90 -20.83
CA SER A 54 -10.75 33.10 -19.88
C SER A 54 -9.91 31.93 -19.37
N GLN A 55 -9.28 31.18 -20.29
CA GLN A 55 -8.40 30.05 -19.97
C GLN A 55 -7.18 30.47 -19.12
N ARG A 56 -6.59 31.64 -19.45
CA ARG A 56 -5.48 32.19 -18.68
C ARG A 56 -5.88 32.60 -17.26
N GLN A 57 -7.04 33.20 -17.09
CA GLN A 57 -7.57 33.59 -15.77
C GLN A 57 -7.84 32.36 -14.91
N GLU A 58 -8.39 31.32 -15.49
CA GLU A 58 -8.61 30.05 -14.81
C GLU A 58 -7.28 29.40 -14.39
N LEU A 59 -6.27 29.36 -15.27
CA LEU A 59 -4.93 28.86 -14.96
C LEU A 59 -4.31 29.63 -13.79
N ILE A 60 -4.40 30.96 -13.80
CA ILE A 60 -3.89 31.82 -12.72
C ILE A 60 -4.60 31.50 -11.40
N LYS A 61 -5.92 31.25 -11.43
CA LYS A 61 -6.68 30.85 -10.26
C LYS A 61 -6.15 29.53 -9.69
N GLN A 62 -5.97 28.51 -10.52
CA GLN A 62 -5.45 27.20 -10.11
C GLN A 62 -4.02 27.31 -9.54
N ILE A 63 -3.16 28.13 -10.17
CA ILE A 63 -1.79 28.36 -9.67
C ILE A 63 -1.79 29.03 -8.29
N LYS A 64 -2.71 29.97 -8.04
CA LYS A 64 -2.86 30.61 -6.73
C LYS A 64 -3.31 29.63 -5.65
N GLU A 65 -4.14 28.65 -6.00
CA GLU A 65 -4.70 27.66 -5.08
C GLU A 65 -3.72 26.53 -4.80
N LYS A 66 -3.03 26.03 -5.81
CA LYS A 66 -2.21 24.78 -5.75
C LYS A 66 -0.72 25.01 -5.87
N GLY A 67 -0.28 26.15 -6.42
CA GLY A 67 1.11 26.40 -6.78
C GLY A 67 1.45 26.03 -8.22
N TYR A 68 2.47 26.72 -8.78
CA TYR A 68 2.86 26.60 -10.20
C TYR A 68 3.31 25.18 -10.56
N GLN A 69 4.25 24.61 -9.82
CA GLN A 69 4.82 23.28 -10.11
C GLN A 69 3.74 22.20 -10.14
N GLN A 70 2.85 22.22 -9.15
CA GLN A 70 1.78 21.22 -9.07
C GLN A 70 0.82 21.32 -10.25
N VAL A 71 0.41 22.54 -10.65
CA VAL A 71 -0.50 22.73 -11.80
C VAL A 71 0.16 22.28 -13.11
N MET A 72 1.46 22.59 -13.32
CA MET A 72 2.18 22.13 -14.51
C MET A 72 2.27 20.60 -14.54
N GLU A 73 2.52 19.97 -13.41
CA GLU A 73 2.55 18.51 -13.32
C GLU A 73 1.17 17.88 -13.56
N GLU A 74 0.09 18.46 -13.02
CA GLU A 74 -1.28 18.00 -13.26
C GLU A 74 -1.65 18.06 -14.75
N VAL A 75 -1.32 19.16 -15.44
CA VAL A 75 -1.57 19.31 -16.87
C VAL A 75 -0.73 18.34 -17.71
N ALA A 76 0.58 18.22 -17.41
CA ALA A 76 1.46 17.28 -18.10
C ALA A 76 0.94 15.86 -17.99
N TYR A 77 0.48 15.46 -16.80
CA TYR A 77 -0.08 14.14 -16.56
C TYR A 77 -1.42 13.92 -17.28
N THR A 78 -2.28 14.96 -17.33
CA THR A 78 -3.55 14.88 -18.07
C THR A 78 -3.29 14.59 -19.55
N TRP A 79 -2.30 15.23 -20.16
CA TRP A 79 -1.92 14.95 -21.54
C TRP A 79 -1.30 13.58 -21.71
N PHE A 80 -0.44 13.15 -20.77
CA PHE A 80 0.13 11.81 -20.76
C PHE A 80 -0.97 10.74 -20.77
N ASN A 81 -1.96 10.83 -19.89
CA ASN A 81 -3.07 9.89 -19.81
C ASN A 81 -3.88 9.85 -21.12
N ARG A 82 -4.20 11.03 -21.69
CA ARG A 82 -4.94 11.12 -22.94
C ARG A 82 -4.19 10.51 -24.11
N PHE A 83 -2.88 10.74 -24.20
CA PHE A 83 -2.04 10.13 -25.24
C PHE A 83 -2.00 8.62 -25.09
N ILE A 84 -1.83 8.10 -23.91
CA ILE A 84 -1.88 6.66 -23.62
C ILE A 84 -3.24 6.08 -24.04
N ALA A 85 -4.33 6.72 -23.64
CA ALA A 85 -5.68 6.27 -23.94
C ALA A 85 -5.93 6.24 -25.46
N LEU A 86 -5.60 7.31 -26.17
CA LEU A 86 -5.73 7.36 -27.63
C LEU A 86 -4.84 6.32 -28.33
N ARG A 87 -3.58 6.14 -27.87
CA ARG A 87 -2.68 5.12 -28.43
C ARG A 87 -3.24 3.73 -28.24
N PHE A 88 -3.71 3.40 -27.04
CA PHE A 88 -4.35 2.13 -26.78
C PHE A 88 -5.59 1.90 -27.67
N MET A 89 -6.45 2.92 -27.79
CA MET A 89 -7.66 2.83 -28.62
C MET A 89 -7.35 2.68 -30.11
N GLU A 90 -6.38 3.41 -30.65
CA GLU A 90 -6.06 3.30 -32.08
C GLU A 90 -5.45 1.93 -32.44
N VAL A 91 -4.52 1.41 -31.61
CA VAL A 91 -3.88 0.10 -31.85
C VAL A 91 -4.91 -1.03 -31.81
N ASN A 92 -5.88 -0.96 -30.90
CA ASN A 92 -6.93 -1.97 -30.73
C ASN A 92 -8.18 -1.71 -31.61
N ASN A 93 -8.17 -0.68 -32.45
CA ASN A 93 -9.30 -0.27 -33.30
C ASN A 93 -10.59 0.00 -32.48
N TYR A 94 -10.44 0.72 -31.36
CA TYR A 94 -11.54 1.08 -30.44
C TYR A 94 -12.03 2.52 -30.63
N LEU A 95 -11.31 3.34 -31.42
CA LEU A 95 -11.75 4.68 -31.76
C LEU A 95 -13.07 4.61 -32.58
N PRO A 96 -14.10 5.41 -32.24
CA PRO A 96 -15.34 5.43 -32.99
C PRO A 96 -15.19 5.81 -34.47
N SER A 97 -14.22 6.64 -34.80
CA SER A 97 -13.85 7.05 -36.17
C SER A 97 -13.14 5.95 -36.96
N HIS A 98 -12.61 4.92 -36.31
CA HIS A 98 -11.73 3.91 -36.90
C HIS A 98 -10.48 4.47 -37.62
N ILE A 99 -10.08 5.72 -37.36
CA ILE A 99 -8.93 6.40 -37.95
C ILE A 99 -7.85 6.55 -36.88
N ARG A 100 -6.62 6.19 -37.23
CA ARG A 100 -5.49 6.31 -36.31
C ARG A 100 -5.07 7.78 -36.14
N VAL A 101 -4.85 8.16 -34.90
CA VAL A 101 -4.56 9.55 -34.49
C VAL A 101 -3.07 9.85 -34.47
N PHE A 102 -2.21 8.84 -34.23
CA PHE A 102 -0.76 8.99 -34.07
C PHE A 102 0.01 8.24 -35.15
N SER A 103 -0.49 7.11 -35.64
CA SER A 103 0.24 6.24 -36.52
C SER A 103 -0.48 5.96 -37.83
N ASP A 104 0.18 5.32 -38.78
CA ASP A 104 -0.42 4.73 -39.94
C ASP A 104 -0.64 3.22 -39.78
N ALA A 105 -1.20 2.55 -40.78
CA ALA A 105 -1.46 1.13 -40.75
C ALA A 105 -0.19 0.26 -40.66
N SER A 106 1.00 0.82 -40.94
CA SER A 106 2.28 0.15 -40.75
C SER A 106 2.85 0.29 -39.34
N GLY A 107 2.20 1.07 -38.48
CA GLY A 107 2.67 1.41 -37.15
C GLY A 107 3.73 2.53 -37.11
N ALA A 108 4.00 3.19 -38.23
CA ALA A 108 4.93 4.33 -38.29
C ALA A 108 4.24 5.60 -37.73
N PHE A 109 5.03 6.51 -37.13
CA PHE A 109 4.52 7.81 -36.65
C PHE A 109 4.14 8.71 -37.83
N LYS A 110 2.95 8.47 -38.37
CA LYS A 110 2.31 9.22 -39.46
C LYS A 110 0.81 9.23 -39.22
N PRO A 111 0.26 10.27 -38.59
CA PRO A 111 -1.15 10.32 -38.20
C PRO A 111 -2.09 10.19 -39.40
N GLU A 112 -2.85 9.09 -39.50
CA GLU A 112 -3.82 8.87 -40.57
C GLU A 112 -4.92 9.95 -40.60
N ILE A 113 -5.22 10.52 -39.44
CA ILE A 113 -6.22 11.59 -39.28
C ILE A 113 -5.90 12.83 -40.15
N LEU A 114 -4.66 12.98 -40.62
CA LEU A 114 -4.25 14.04 -41.55
C LEU A 114 -4.47 13.72 -42.99
N ASN A 115 -4.69 12.46 -43.36
CA ASN A 115 -4.69 12.04 -44.77
C ASN A 115 -5.97 12.43 -45.51
N ASP A 116 -7.13 12.39 -44.86
CA ASP A 116 -8.44 12.68 -45.52
C ASP A 116 -9.35 13.55 -44.62
N VAL A 117 -8.78 14.66 -44.19
CA VAL A 117 -9.39 15.56 -43.21
C VAL A 117 -10.74 16.11 -43.68
N LEU A 118 -10.94 16.34 -44.99
CA LEU A 118 -12.17 16.90 -45.55
C LEU A 118 -13.36 15.93 -45.49
N HIS A 119 -13.11 14.62 -45.40
CA HIS A 119 -14.14 13.59 -45.31
C HIS A 119 -14.19 12.94 -43.92
N LEU A 120 -13.50 13.53 -42.95
CA LEU A 120 -13.48 13.02 -41.58
C LEU A 120 -14.84 13.28 -40.89
N ASP A 121 -15.55 12.20 -40.54
CA ASP A 121 -16.76 12.25 -39.73
C ASP A 121 -16.40 12.23 -38.23
N LEU A 122 -16.16 13.41 -37.68
CA LEU A 122 -15.79 13.57 -36.27
C LEU A 122 -16.75 14.59 -35.61
N PRO A 123 -17.47 14.20 -34.54
CA PRO A 123 -18.38 15.08 -33.85
C PRO A 123 -17.71 16.38 -33.38
N GLY A 124 -18.23 17.53 -33.75
CA GLY A 124 -17.68 18.83 -33.39
C GLY A 124 -16.60 19.35 -34.32
N LEU A 125 -16.31 18.67 -35.44
CA LEU A 125 -15.38 19.15 -36.45
C LEU A 125 -15.97 20.32 -37.21
N ASP A 126 -15.27 21.45 -37.23
CA ASP A 126 -15.64 22.64 -38.04
C ASP A 126 -14.85 22.62 -39.34
N SER A 127 -15.53 22.31 -40.44
CA SER A 127 -14.95 22.25 -41.78
C SER A 127 -14.37 23.62 -42.25
N GLY A 128 -14.91 24.74 -41.75
CA GLY A 128 -14.37 26.08 -42.04
C GLY A 128 -12.96 26.27 -41.43
N LYS A 129 -12.77 25.89 -40.18
CA LYS A 129 -11.45 25.92 -39.52
C LYS A 129 -10.47 24.96 -40.20
N VAL A 130 -10.93 23.79 -40.60
CA VAL A 130 -10.10 22.82 -41.33
C VAL A 130 -9.60 23.43 -42.65
N ALA A 131 -10.51 24.07 -43.44
CA ALA A 131 -10.14 24.73 -44.67
C ALA A 131 -9.12 25.86 -44.43
N GLU A 132 -9.32 26.69 -43.40
CA GLU A 132 -8.38 27.76 -43.05
C GLU A 132 -6.96 27.25 -42.76
N TYR A 133 -6.82 26.16 -41.97
CA TYR A 133 -5.51 25.57 -41.65
C TYR A 133 -4.87 24.94 -42.90
N ILE A 134 -5.65 24.35 -43.81
CA ILE A 134 -5.14 23.81 -45.08
C ILE A 134 -4.64 24.93 -45.97
N GLU A 135 -5.43 26.01 -46.15
CA GLU A 135 -5.07 27.17 -46.97
C GLU A 135 -3.82 27.90 -46.40
N SER A 136 -3.67 27.99 -45.08
CA SER A 136 -2.50 28.57 -44.44
C SER A 136 -1.30 27.64 -44.43
N ASN A 137 -1.44 26.39 -44.87
CA ASN A 137 -0.40 25.34 -44.83
C ASN A 137 0.17 25.12 -43.44
N ASP A 138 -0.65 25.34 -42.38
CA ASP A 138 -0.27 25.11 -40.99
C ASP A 138 -0.70 23.71 -40.52
N THR A 139 0.09 22.71 -40.93
CA THR A 139 -0.19 21.30 -40.61
C THR A 139 -0.15 21.03 -39.11
N GLU A 140 0.70 21.74 -38.36
CA GLU A 140 0.79 21.58 -36.90
C GLU A 140 -0.48 22.10 -36.20
N ALA A 141 -0.98 23.28 -36.56
CA ALA A 141 -2.21 23.81 -36.01
C ALA A 141 -3.44 22.94 -36.40
N LEU A 142 -3.46 22.45 -37.64
CA LEU A 142 -4.48 21.49 -38.08
C LEU A 142 -4.47 20.23 -37.24
N TYR A 143 -3.32 19.63 -37.03
CA TYR A 143 -3.21 18.40 -36.24
C TYR A 143 -3.63 18.62 -34.78
N ARG A 144 -3.18 19.72 -34.15
CA ARG A 144 -3.61 20.12 -32.81
C ARG A 144 -5.12 20.25 -32.72
N TYR A 145 -5.76 20.91 -33.68
CA TYR A 145 -7.20 21.08 -33.73
C TYR A 145 -7.93 19.73 -33.87
N LEU A 146 -7.45 18.82 -34.73
CA LEU A 146 -8.01 17.50 -34.92
C LEU A 146 -7.87 16.62 -33.65
N LEU A 147 -6.71 16.68 -32.99
CA LEU A 147 -6.46 15.96 -31.72
C LEU A 147 -7.41 16.43 -30.62
N LEU A 148 -7.59 17.74 -30.46
CA LEU A 148 -8.52 18.32 -29.51
C LEU A 148 -9.97 17.93 -29.82
N THR A 149 -10.35 17.98 -31.10
CA THR A 149 -11.69 17.57 -31.54
C THR A 149 -11.94 16.09 -31.29
N GLN A 150 -10.96 15.24 -31.50
CA GLN A 150 -11.02 13.80 -31.19
C GLN A 150 -11.20 13.56 -29.67
N CYS A 151 -10.45 14.27 -28.83
CA CYS A 151 -10.62 14.20 -27.37
C CYS A 151 -12.02 14.64 -26.96
N ASN A 152 -12.54 15.74 -27.50
CA ASN A 152 -13.88 16.23 -27.20
C ASN A 152 -14.99 15.29 -27.69
N ALA A 153 -14.81 14.65 -28.84
CA ALA A 153 -15.74 13.65 -29.36
C ALA A 153 -15.85 12.42 -28.43
N LEU A 154 -14.77 12.06 -27.75
CA LEU A 154 -14.74 10.95 -26.80
C LEU A 154 -15.34 11.30 -25.43
N ASN A 155 -15.57 12.56 -25.11
CA ASN A 155 -16.15 12.97 -23.83
C ASN A 155 -17.51 12.31 -23.54
N SER A 156 -18.38 12.18 -24.55
CA SER A 156 -19.70 11.55 -24.38
C SER A 156 -19.63 10.07 -23.98
N ALA A 157 -18.57 9.37 -24.41
CA ALA A 157 -18.36 7.94 -24.16
C ALA A 157 -17.51 7.69 -22.90
N LEU A 158 -16.50 8.50 -22.69
CA LEU A 158 -15.46 8.35 -21.65
C LEU A 158 -15.27 9.68 -20.90
N PRO A 159 -16.30 10.20 -20.19
CA PRO A 159 -16.26 11.54 -19.60
C PRO A 159 -15.17 11.72 -18.53
N VAL A 160 -14.79 10.67 -17.82
CA VAL A 160 -13.74 10.75 -16.79
C VAL A 160 -12.33 10.84 -17.41
N MET A 161 -12.09 10.19 -18.54
CA MET A 161 -10.79 10.22 -19.24
C MET A 161 -10.64 11.45 -20.13
N PHE A 162 -11.71 11.82 -20.83
CA PHE A 162 -11.75 12.91 -21.79
C PHE A 162 -12.74 13.98 -21.33
N GLU A 163 -12.46 14.64 -20.22
CA GLU A 163 -13.23 15.80 -19.76
C GLU A 163 -13.31 16.82 -20.89
N ARG A 164 -14.48 17.48 -21.02
CA ARG A 164 -14.74 18.44 -22.09
C ARG A 164 -13.69 19.54 -22.07
N MET A 165 -13.00 19.69 -23.19
CA MET A 165 -11.97 20.71 -23.37
C MET A 165 -12.59 22.08 -23.61
N GLY A 166 -11.85 23.12 -23.28
CA GLY A 166 -12.25 24.53 -23.33
C GLY A 166 -11.60 25.33 -22.21
N GLY A 167 -10.86 24.65 -21.29
CA GLY A 167 -10.14 25.25 -20.18
C GLY A 167 -8.65 25.41 -20.45
N TYR A 168 -7.92 25.81 -19.40
CA TYR A 168 -6.47 26.04 -19.45
C TYR A 168 -5.64 24.80 -19.86
N THR A 169 -6.13 23.60 -19.66
CA THR A 169 -5.45 22.35 -20.08
C THR A 169 -5.28 22.30 -21.60
N GLU A 170 -6.29 22.77 -22.37
CA GLU A 170 -6.21 22.88 -23.83
C GLU A 170 -5.16 23.91 -24.26
N MET A 171 -5.17 25.09 -23.62
CA MET A 171 -4.21 26.17 -23.87
C MET A 171 -2.76 25.67 -23.68
N LEU A 172 -2.54 24.78 -22.72
CA LEU A 172 -1.23 24.24 -22.36
C LEU A 172 -0.83 22.95 -23.13
N LEU A 173 -1.59 22.51 -24.15
CA LEU A 173 -1.18 21.42 -25.03
C LEU A 173 0.20 21.75 -25.64
N PRO A 174 1.21 20.87 -25.55
CA PRO A 174 2.54 21.07 -26.10
C PRO A 174 2.56 21.49 -27.58
N ASN A 175 3.54 22.27 -27.99
CA ASN A 175 3.81 22.59 -29.39
C ASN A 175 4.64 21.48 -30.06
N ASN A 176 4.71 21.51 -31.41
CA ASN A 176 5.57 20.64 -32.23
C ASN A 176 5.33 19.14 -31.98
N ILE A 177 4.07 18.77 -31.75
CA ILE A 177 3.70 17.39 -31.42
C ILE A 177 3.80 16.42 -32.61
N LEU A 178 3.90 16.94 -33.86
CA LEU A 178 4.15 16.15 -35.08
C LEU A 178 5.64 15.79 -35.31
N ARG A 179 6.56 16.30 -34.52
CA ARG A 179 7.98 15.99 -34.67
C ARG A 179 8.29 14.58 -34.20
N GLN A 180 9.26 13.94 -34.87
CA GLN A 180 9.71 12.61 -34.49
C GLN A 180 10.31 12.53 -33.08
N ASP A 181 10.93 13.62 -32.62
CA ASP A 181 11.49 13.77 -31.28
C ASP A 181 10.47 14.28 -30.24
N SER A 182 9.18 14.37 -30.60
CA SER A 182 8.09 14.68 -29.69
C SER A 182 7.72 13.49 -28.79
N VAL A 183 6.96 13.75 -27.71
CA VAL A 183 6.45 12.70 -26.84
C VAL A 183 5.59 11.68 -27.60
N LEU A 184 4.82 12.12 -28.59
CA LEU A 184 4.02 11.25 -29.45
C LEU A 184 4.91 10.40 -30.39
N GLY A 185 5.95 11.01 -30.99
CA GLY A 185 6.91 10.30 -31.84
C GLY A 185 7.61 9.19 -31.06
N HIS A 186 8.13 9.49 -29.89
CA HIS A 186 8.76 8.49 -29.01
C HIS A 186 7.78 7.43 -28.51
N MET A 187 6.54 7.80 -28.16
CA MET A 187 5.54 6.82 -27.75
C MET A 187 5.28 5.75 -28.82
N VAL A 188 5.22 6.17 -30.08
CA VAL A 188 4.99 5.27 -31.22
C VAL A 188 6.24 4.47 -31.58
N SER A 189 7.44 5.09 -31.54
CA SER A 189 8.68 4.45 -31.98
C SER A 189 9.32 3.55 -30.93
N ASP A 190 9.27 3.94 -29.64
CA ASP A 190 10.01 3.28 -28.56
C ASP A 190 9.23 2.12 -27.94
N ILE A 191 7.89 2.16 -28.03
CA ILE A 191 7.01 1.10 -27.49
C ILE A 191 6.36 0.36 -28.67
N PRO A 192 6.81 -0.87 -29.01
CA PRO A 192 6.23 -1.68 -30.08
C PRO A 192 4.71 -1.88 -29.93
N GLU A 193 3.97 -1.90 -31.06
CA GLU A 193 2.50 -2.05 -31.04
C GLU A 193 2.02 -3.31 -30.34
N GLU A 194 2.77 -4.40 -30.42
CA GLU A 194 2.47 -5.66 -29.73
C GLU A 194 2.32 -5.52 -28.21
N ASN A 195 2.92 -4.49 -27.61
CA ASN A 195 2.76 -4.23 -26.17
C ASN A 195 1.43 -3.54 -25.84
N TRP A 196 0.74 -3.00 -26.83
CA TRP A 196 -0.56 -2.32 -26.71
C TRP A 196 -1.74 -3.20 -27.09
N GLN A 197 -1.50 -4.30 -27.85
CA GLN A 197 -2.56 -5.17 -28.34
C GLN A 197 -3.18 -5.97 -27.20
N ASP A 198 -4.45 -5.72 -26.92
CA ASP A 198 -5.27 -6.37 -25.88
C ASP A 198 -4.67 -6.36 -24.45
N ALA A 199 -3.53 -5.67 -24.28
CA ALA A 199 -2.74 -5.67 -23.07
C ALA A 199 -3.08 -4.47 -22.18
N VAL A 200 -4.27 -4.45 -21.60
CA VAL A 200 -4.73 -3.35 -20.70
C VAL A 200 -3.74 -3.08 -19.55
N GLN A 201 -2.95 -4.06 -19.17
CA GLN A 201 -1.91 -3.94 -18.12
C GLN A 201 -0.81 -2.92 -18.44
N ILE A 202 -0.57 -2.59 -19.73
CA ILE A 202 0.43 -1.57 -20.09
C ILE A 202 0.13 -0.21 -19.45
N ILE A 203 -1.15 0.09 -19.26
CA ILE A 203 -1.63 1.33 -18.64
C ILE A 203 -1.10 1.44 -17.20
N GLY A 204 -1.16 0.32 -16.47
CA GLY A 204 -0.63 0.25 -15.09
C GLY A 204 0.88 0.42 -15.01
N TRP A 205 1.63 -0.19 -15.91
CA TRP A 205 3.09 -0.03 -15.96
C TRP A 205 3.52 1.39 -16.31
N LEU A 206 2.85 2.03 -17.27
CA LEU A 206 3.11 3.42 -17.62
C LEU A 206 2.86 4.36 -16.44
N TYR A 207 1.76 4.15 -15.71
CA TYR A 207 1.46 4.92 -14.49
C TYR A 207 2.54 4.74 -13.41
N GLN A 208 2.95 3.52 -13.15
CA GLN A 208 3.96 3.24 -12.13
C GLN A 208 5.29 3.90 -12.45
N TYR A 209 5.77 3.73 -13.69
CA TYR A 209 7.08 4.25 -14.08
C TYR A 209 7.09 5.79 -14.21
N TYR A 210 5.97 6.40 -14.57
CA TYR A 210 5.83 7.85 -14.58
C TYR A 210 6.13 8.47 -13.20
N ASN A 211 5.75 7.81 -12.11
CA ASN A 211 5.92 8.31 -10.76
C ASN A 211 7.25 7.94 -10.08
N THR A 212 8.17 7.24 -10.77
CA THR A 212 9.42 6.72 -10.17
C THR A 212 10.26 7.81 -9.51
N GLU A 213 10.53 8.92 -10.21
CA GLU A 213 11.37 10.01 -9.68
C GLU A 213 10.73 10.71 -8.49
N LEU A 214 9.40 10.92 -8.51
CA LEU A 214 8.65 11.50 -7.40
C LEU A 214 8.69 10.60 -6.16
N LYS A 215 8.66 9.28 -6.36
CA LYS A 215 8.82 8.28 -5.32
C LYS A 215 10.20 8.38 -4.66
N ASP A 216 11.26 8.42 -5.46
CA ASP A 216 12.65 8.49 -4.98
C ASP A 216 12.90 9.78 -4.18
N ASP A 217 12.42 10.93 -4.69
CA ASP A 217 12.50 12.20 -3.96
C ASP A 217 11.73 12.16 -2.63
N THR A 218 10.53 11.57 -2.63
CA THR A 218 9.73 11.45 -1.41
C THR A 218 10.45 10.64 -0.34
N PHE A 219 11.09 9.52 -0.69
CA PHE A 219 11.91 8.74 0.24
C PHE A 219 13.19 9.47 0.68
N ALA A 220 13.80 10.26 -0.20
CA ALA A 220 14.96 11.09 0.17
C ALA A 220 14.57 12.17 1.19
N GLN A 221 13.39 12.77 1.07
CA GLN A 221 12.86 13.73 2.03
C GLN A 221 12.48 13.07 3.37
N LEU A 222 11.89 11.89 3.33
CA LEU A 222 11.55 11.12 4.54
C LEU A 222 12.80 10.81 5.39
N LYS A 223 13.94 10.49 4.75
CA LYS A 223 15.23 10.32 5.44
C LYS A 223 15.69 11.59 6.17
N LYS A 224 15.22 12.76 5.74
CA LYS A 224 15.46 14.06 6.39
C LYS A 224 14.38 14.42 7.42
N ASN A 225 13.51 13.46 7.83
CA ASN A 225 12.39 13.64 8.73
C ASN A 225 11.28 14.58 8.22
N VAL A 226 11.16 14.79 6.91
CA VAL A 226 10.03 15.50 6.31
C VAL A 226 8.87 14.53 6.16
N LYS A 227 7.69 14.89 6.65
CA LYS A 227 6.47 14.06 6.56
C LYS A 227 5.97 13.99 5.13
N ILE A 228 5.32 12.88 4.80
CA ILE A 228 4.69 12.67 3.49
C ILE A 228 3.39 13.46 3.44
N THR A 229 3.25 14.35 2.44
CA THR A 229 2.03 15.12 2.21
C THR A 229 1.01 14.30 1.42
N LYS A 230 -0.27 14.74 1.41
CA LYS A 230 -1.34 14.03 0.68
C LYS A 230 -1.04 13.86 -0.82
N GLU A 231 -0.41 14.84 -1.45
CA GLU A 231 -0.03 14.81 -2.86
C GLU A 231 1.07 13.78 -3.16
N ARG A 232 1.88 13.44 -2.16
CA ARG A 232 3.00 12.49 -2.26
C ARG A 232 2.68 11.08 -1.79
N ILE A 233 1.56 10.88 -1.07
CA ILE A 233 1.12 9.55 -0.64
C ILE A 233 1.02 8.57 -1.81
N PRO A 234 0.37 8.91 -2.95
CA PRO A 234 0.27 7.99 -4.09
C PRO A 234 1.63 7.52 -4.60
N ALA A 235 2.57 8.45 -4.82
CA ALA A 235 3.90 8.11 -5.30
C ALA A 235 4.70 7.27 -4.29
N ALA A 236 4.59 7.58 -2.99
CA ALA A 236 5.30 6.87 -1.92
C ALA A 236 4.80 5.44 -1.72
N THR A 237 3.52 5.17 -1.97
CA THR A 237 2.87 3.90 -1.64
C THR A 237 2.52 3.05 -2.84
N GLN A 238 2.72 3.58 -4.05
CA GLN A 238 2.42 2.88 -5.29
C GLN A 238 3.28 1.64 -5.47
N LEU A 239 2.62 0.49 -5.56
CA LEU A 239 3.21 -0.82 -5.84
C LEU A 239 2.31 -1.58 -6.81
N PHE A 240 2.83 -1.90 -7.99
CA PHE A 240 2.11 -2.70 -8.97
C PHE A 240 2.11 -4.17 -8.54
N THR A 241 0.94 -4.71 -8.24
CA THR A 241 0.81 -6.09 -7.76
C THR A 241 1.20 -7.06 -8.88
N PRO A 242 2.08 -8.04 -8.62
CA PRO A 242 2.39 -9.07 -9.61
C PRO A 242 1.13 -9.81 -10.09
N ASP A 243 1.07 -10.11 -11.38
CA ASP A 243 -0.12 -10.67 -12.04
C ASP A 243 -0.60 -11.96 -11.38
N TRP A 244 0.31 -12.88 -11.08
CA TRP A 244 -0.06 -14.14 -10.43
C TRP A 244 -0.66 -13.95 -9.02
N ILE A 245 -0.23 -12.90 -8.29
CA ILE A 245 -0.79 -12.56 -6.97
C ILE A 245 -2.19 -11.96 -7.12
N VAL A 246 -2.41 -11.13 -8.14
CA VAL A 246 -3.75 -10.62 -8.48
C VAL A 246 -4.68 -11.79 -8.78
N ARG A 247 -4.24 -12.74 -9.60
CA ARG A 247 -5.00 -13.95 -9.91
C ARG A 247 -5.29 -14.77 -8.66
N TYR A 248 -4.28 -15.03 -7.84
CA TYR A 248 -4.46 -15.71 -6.55
C TYR A 248 -5.53 -15.04 -5.70
N MET A 249 -5.46 -13.70 -5.50
CA MET A 249 -6.43 -12.99 -4.67
C MET A 249 -7.86 -13.08 -5.21
N VAL A 250 -8.04 -12.86 -6.50
CA VAL A 250 -9.37 -12.84 -7.13
C VAL A 250 -9.95 -14.24 -7.26
N GLU A 251 -9.16 -15.23 -7.68
CA GLU A 251 -9.62 -16.62 -7.83
C GLU A 251 -10.02 -17.23 -6.47
N ASN A 252 -9.28 -16.92 -5.40
CA ASN A 252 -9.54 -17.43 -4.04
C ASN A 252 -10.56 -16.60 -3.24
N SER A 253 -11.09 -15.52 -3.77
CA SER A 253 -12.14 -14.72 -3.15
C SER A 253 -13.41 -14.73 -4.00
N LEU A 254 -13.41 -14.03 -5.13
CA LEU A 254 -14.53 -13.97 -6.05
C LEU A 254 -14.80 -15.33 -6.69
N GLY A 255 -13.77 -15.99 -7.18
CA GLY A 255 -13.87 -17.33 -7.75
C GLY A 255 -14.38 -18.35 -6.72
N ARG A 256 -13.84 -18.30 -5.51
CA ARG A 256 -14.26 -19.17 -4.40
C ARG A 256 -15.72 -18.94 -4.02
N LEU A 257 -16.16 -17.71 -3.87
CA LEU A 257 -17.56 -17.39 -3.57
C LEU A 257 -18.51 -18.06 -4.56
N TRP A 258 -18.16 -18.02 -5.85
CA TRP A 258 -18.98 -18.62 -6.89
C TRP A 258 -18.92 -20.13 -6.88
N LEU A 259 -17.71 -20.72 -6.87
CA LEU A 259 -17.55 -22.19 -6.93
C LEU A 259 -18.13 -22.92 -5.72
N GLU A 260 -18.07 -22.34 -4.53
CA GLU A 260 -18.67 -22.92 -3.32
C GLU A 260 -20.20 -23.02 -3.41
N GLY A 261 -20.86 -22.10 -4.12
CA GLY A 261 -22.30 -22.16 -4.38
C GLY A 261 -22.66 -22.89 -5.68
N HIS A 262 -21.82 -22.80 -6.69
CA HIS A 262 -22.05 -23.28 -8.06
C HIS A 262 -20.85 -24.08 -8.55
N PRO A 263 -20.67 -25.35 -8.08
CA PRO A 263 -19.53 -26.16 -8.48
C PRO A 263 -19.44 -26.34 -9.99
N ASN A 264 -18.28 -26.01 -10.57
CA ASN A 264 -18.02 -26.06 -12.00
C ASN A 264 -16.55 -26.46 -12.24
N ALA A 265 -16.31 -27.65 -12.76
CA ALA A 265 -14.99 -28.20 -12.99
C ALA A 265 -14.19 -27.39 -14.02
N GLU A 266 -14.83 -26.86 -15.07
CA GLU A 266 -14.15 -26.08 -16.11
C GLU A 266 -13.60 -24.76 -15.55
N LEU A 267 -14.37 -24.07 -14.70
CA LEU A 267 -13.90 -22.88 -14.02
C LEU A 267 -12.81 -23.19 -13.02
N HIS A 268 -12.98 -24.24 -12.22
CA HIS A 268 -11.98 -24.68 -11.24
C HIS A 268 -10.63 -24.97 -11.89
N ASP A 269 -10.62 -25.80 -12.95
CA ASP A 269 -9.40 -26.18 -13.66
C ASP A 269 -8.78 -25.00 -14.45
N GLY A 270 -9.60 -24.05 -14.86
CA GLY A 270 -9.20 -22.83 -15.55
C GLY A 270 -8.51 -21.81 -14.63
N TRP A 271 -8.80 -21.83 -13.35
CA TRP A 271 -8.23 -20.89 -12.36
C TRP A 271 -6.97 -21.44 -11.71
N LYS A 272 -5.88 -21.20 -12.37
CA LYS A 272 -4.56 -21.78 -12.10
C LYS A 272 -4.02 -21.51 -10.69
N TYR A 273 -4.45 -20.43 -10.03
CA TYR A 273 -4.00 -20.03 -8.69
C TYR A 273 -5.07 -20.25 -7.62
N TYR A 274 -6.17 -20.90 -7.98
CA TYR A 274 -7.16 -21.34 -7.01
C TYR A 274 -6.56 -22.42 -6.10
N LEU A 275 -6.81 -22.33 -4.79
CA LEU A 275 -6.41 -23.32 -3.81
C LEU A 275 -7.64 -24.09 -3.36
N ASP A 276 -7.55 -25.41 -3.39
CA ASP A 276 -8.56 -26.25 -2.78
C ASP A 276 -8.66 -26.00 -1.27
N GLU A 277 -9.80 -26.33 -0.70
CA GLU A 277 -9.99 -26.26 0.74
C GLU A 277 -9.20 -27.40 1.41
N ALA A 278 -8.55 -27.10 2.54
CA ALA A 278 -7.91 -28.11 3.36
C ALA A 278 -8.94 -29.15 3.84
N GLU A 279 -8.50 -30.37 4.08
CA GLU A 279 -9.37 -31.43 4.63
C GLU A 279 -9.89 -31.03 6.00
N GLN A 280 -11.24 -31.02 6.15
CA GLN A 280 -11.92 -30.55 7.35
C GLN A 280 -12.50 -31.70 8.15
N GLU A 281 -12.74 -31.46 9.44
CA GLU A 281 -13.47 -32.41 10.29
C GLU A 281 -14.98 -32.43 9.92
N PRO A 282 -15.72 -33.52 10.16
CA PRO A 282 -17.13 -33.67 9.76
C PRO A 282 -18.05 -32.56 10.31
N GLU A 283 -17.78 -32.07 11.52
CA GLU A 283 -18.54 -30.99 12.16
C GLU A 283 -18.34 -29.65 11.42
N VAL A 284 -17.13 -29.39 10.95
CA VAL A 284 -16.77 -28.22 10.15
C VAL A 284 -17.43 -28.30 8.78
N GLU A 285 -17.35 -29.47 8.11
CA GLU A 285 -18.02 -29.73 6.82
C GLU A 285 -19.54 -29.50 6.89
N THR A 286 -20.17 -29.88 7.99
CA THR A 286 -21.61 -29.61 8.19
C THR A 286 -21.94 -28.12 8.23
N GLN A 287 -21.06 -27.29 8.80
CA GLN A 287 -21.23 -25.84 8.85
C GLN A 287 -20.93 -25.20 7.49
N LEU A 288 -19.89 -25.66 6.79
CA LEU A 288 -19.55 -25.23 5.44
C LEU A 288 -20.68 -25.56 4.44
N ALA A 289 -21.30 -26.72 4.57
CA ALA A 289 -22.42 -27.09 3.72
C ALA A 289 -23.61 -26.11 3.83
N LYS A 290 -23.92 -25.63 5.05
CA LYS A 290 -24.95 -24.59 5.25
C LYS A 290 -24.59 -23.28 4.59
N LEU A 291 -23.33 -22.87 4.69
CA LEU A 291 -22.82 -21.65 4.07
C LEU A 291 -22.86 -21.73 2.54
N ARG A 292 -22.50 -22.89 1.98
CA ARG A 292 -22.56 -23.18 0.53
C ARG A 292 -24.02 -23.16 -0.01
N GLU A 293 -25.00 -23.56 0.80
CA GLU A 293 -26.42 -23.41 0.44
C GLU A 293 -26.85 -21.94 0.33
N GLU A 294 -26.30 -21.03 1.18
CA GLU A 294 -26.54 -19.59 1.03
C GLU A 294 -25.95 -19.09 -0.30
N TYR A 295 -24.73 -19.51 -0.66
CA TYR A 295 -24.07 -19.08 -1.89
C TYR A 295 -24.76 -19.60 -3.17
N LYS A 296 -25.46 -20.71 -3.13
CA LYS A 296 -26.26 -21.21 -4.26
C LYS A 296 -27.35 -20.24 -4.71
N THR A 297 -27.79 -19.35 -3.83
CA THR A 297 -28.85 -18.39 -4.14
C THR A 297 -28.34 -17.13 -4.81
N ILE A 298 -27.02 -16.90 -4.80
CA ILE A 298 -26.39 -15.70 -5.34
C ILE A 298 -26.41 -15.76 -6.87
N LYS A 299 -26.90 -14.69 -7.49
CA LYS A 299 -26.84 -14.52 -8.94
C LYS A 299 -25.65 -13.68 -9.35
N PRO A 300 -25.10 -13.86 -10.56
CA PRO A 300 -23.94 -13.08 -11.01
C PRO A 300 -24.11 -11.56 -10.87
N GLU A 301 -25.29 -11.04 -11.20
CA GLU A 301 -25.59 -9.60 -11.14
C GLU A 301 -25.73 -9.03 -9.71
N GLU A 302 -25.79 -9.87 -8.70
CA GLU A 302 -25.91 -9.48 -7.29
C GLU A 302 -24.57 -9.39 -6.58
N ILE A 303 -23.52 -9.98 -7.16
CA ILE A 303 -22.17 -10.00 -6.59
C ILE A 303 -21.57 -8.59 -6.65
N LYS A 304 -21.13 -8.06 -5.51
CA LYS A 304 -20.43 -6.77 -5.42
C LYS A 304 -18.98 -6.95 -5.02
N VAL A 305 -18.08 -6.47 -5.87
CA VAL A 305 -16.62 -6.52 -5.67
C VAL A 305 -16.08 -5.11 -5.57
N ILE A 306 -15.28 -4.81 -4.54
CA ILE A 306 -14.60 -3.52 -4.40
C ILE A 306 -13.10 -3.68 -4.27
N ASP A 307 -12.37 -2.77 -4.95
CA ASP A 307 -10.98 -2.43 -4.64
C ASP A 307 -10.93 -1.00 -4.06
N PRO A 308 -10.77 -0.84 -2.73
CA PRO A 308 -10.75 0.49 -2.10
C PRO A 308 -9.43 1.25 -2.25
N CYS A 309 -8.38 0.65 -2.86
CA CYS A 309 -7.08 1.26 -3.18
C CYS A 309 -6.65 0.82 -4.58
N MET A 310 -7.52 1.05 -5.56
CA MET A 310 -7.47 0.39 -6.87
C MET A 310 -6.24 0.73 -7.73
N GLY A 311 -5.52 1.82 -7.43
CA GLY A 311 -4.44 2.29 -8.29
C GLY A 311 -4.92 2.47 -9.74
N SER A 312 -4.19 1.90 -10.68
CA SER A 312 -4.56 1.87 -12.10
C SER A 312 -5.59 0.79 -12.49
N GLY A 313 -6.21 0.11 -11.52
CA GLY A 313 -7.31 -0.83 -11.73
C GLY A 313 -6.92 -2.25 -12.12
N HIS A 314 -5.66 -2.67 -11.95
CA HIS A 314 -5.18 -4.00 -12.35
C HIS A 314 -6.01 -5.15 -11.73
N ILE A 315 -6.33 -5.06 -10.44
CA ILE A 315 -7.17 -6.04 -9.73
C ILE A 315 -8.59 -6.07 -10.30
N LEU A 316 -9.18 -4.89 -10.55
CA LEU A 316 -10.53 -4.78 -11.11
C LEU A 316 -10.63 -5.32 -12.54
N VAL A 317 -9.58 -5.14 -13.35
CA VAL A 317 -9.50 -5.70 -14.71
C VAL A 317 -9.52 -7.22 -14.68
N TYR A 318 -8.78 -7.85 -13.76
CA TYR A 318 -8.82 -9.31 -13.62
C TYR A 318 -10.12 -9.80 -12.97
N ALA A 319 -10.67 -9.06 -12.01
CA ALA A 319 -11.98 -9.36 -11.44
C ALA A 319 -13.08 -9.32 -12.53
N PHE A 320 -12.95 -8.42 -13.52
CA PHE A 320 -13.83 -8.41 -14.71
C PHE A 320 -13.73 -9.73 -15.49
N ASP A 321 -12.52 -10.26 -15.70
CA ASP A 321 -12.33 -11.53 -16.42
C ASP A 321 -12.99 -12.71 -15.68
N VAL A 322 -12.80 -12.78 -14.36
CA VAL A 322 -13.42 -13.83 -13.54
C VAL A 322 -14.94 -13.68 -13.53
N LEU A 323 -15.47 -12.47 -13.40
CA LEU A 323 -16.92 -12.22 -13.51
C LEU A 323 -17.46 -12.62 -14.88
N MET A 324 -16.77 -12.30 -15.97
CA MET A 324 -17.16 -12.69 -17.32
C MET A 324 -17.31 -14.21 -17.45
N GLN A 325 -16.36 -14.95 -16.89
CA GLN A 325 -16.42 -16.42 -16.85
C GLN A 325 -17.59 -16.91 -16.00
N ILE A 326 -17.85 -16.30 -14.85
CA ILE A 326 -19.00 -16.57 -13.97
C ILE A 326 -20.32 -16.35 -14.73
N TYR A 327 -20.49 -15.20 -15.38
CA TYR A 327 -21.68 -14.88 -16.15
C TYR A 327 -21.89 -15.86 -17.33
N THR A 328 -20.81 -16.19 -18.03
CA THR A 328 -20.85 -17.15 -19.14
C THR A 328 -21.26 -18.53 -18.65
N SER A 329 -20.71 -18.99 -17.51
CA SER A 329 -21.10 -20.26 -16.89
C SER A 329 -22.56 -20.30 -16.44
N ALA A 330 -23.14 -19.13 -16.11
CA ALA A 330 -24.54 -18.95 -15.77
C ALA A 330 -25.45 -18.78 -17.00
N GLY A 331 -24.91 -18.87 -18.24
CA GLY A 331 -25.65 -18.83 -19.49
C GLY A 331 -25.92 -17.43 -20.05
N TRP A 332 -25.23 -16.40 -19.58
CA TRP A 332 -25.35 -15.04 -20.11
C TRP A 332 -24.60 -14.87 -21.43
N ASP A 333 -25.15 -14.04 -22.34
CA ASP A 333 -24.41 -13.52 -23.49
C ASP A 333 -23.28 -12.59 -23.02
N GLN A 334 -22.08 -12.72 -23.60
CA GLN A 334 -20.89 -11.99 -23.18
C GLN A 334 -21.06 -10.47 -23.26
N ARG A 335 -21.81 -9.96 -24.24
CA ARG A 335 -22.10 -8.53 -24.39
C ARG A 335 -22.99 -8.01 -23.26
N GLU A 336 -24.04 -8.77 -22.92
CA GLU A 336 -24.96 -8.42 -21.82
C GLU A 336 -24.25 -8.55 -20.47
N ALA A 337 -23.42 -9.58 -20.31
CA ALA A 337 -22.56 -9.76 -19.14
C ALA A 337 -21.61 -8.60 -18.95
N ALA A 338 -20.91 -8.12 -19.99
CA ALA A 338 -20.02 -6.98 -19.91
C ALA A 338 -20.71 -5.70 -19.40
N GLN A 339 -21.95 -5.46 -19.89
CA GLN A 339 -22.76 -4.32 -19.45
C GLN A 339 -23.20 -4.46 -17.99
N SER A 340 -23.61 -5.67 -17.58
CA SER A 340 -24.03 -5.96 -16.21
C SER A 340 -22.88 -5.82 -15.23
N ILE A 341 -21.69 -6.33 -15.57
CA ILE A 341 -20.48 -6.22 -14.74
C ILE A 341 -20.17 -4.76 -14.43
N LEU A 342 -20.20 -3.87 -15.42
CA LEU A 342 -19.94 -2.45 -15.20
C LEU A 342 -20.99 -1.78 -14.30
N LYS A 343 -22.26 -2.14 -14.47
CA LYS A 343 -23.39 -1.53 -13.75
C LYS A 343 -23.55 -2.02 -12.32
N ASN A 344 -23.26 -3.30 -12.07
CA ASN A 344 -23.70 -3.96 -10.86
C ASN A 344 -22.56 -4.49 -9.98
N ASN A 345 -21.43 -4.92 -10.58
CA ASN A 345 -20.47 -5.75 -9.85
C ASN A 345 -19.21 -5.02 -9.39
N LEU A 346 -18.61 -4.16 -10.22
CA LEU A 346 -17.28 -3.60 -9.95
C LEU A 346 -17.35 -2.21 -9.35
N TYR A 347 -16.63 -2.05 -8.23
CA TYR A 347 -16.48 -0.79 -7.51
C TYR A 347 -14.99 -0.53 -7.25
N GLY A 348 -14.56 0.73 -7.39
CA GLY A 348 -13.18 1.10 -7.15
C GLY A 348 -13.06 2.51 -6.58
N LEU A 349 -12.15 2.67 -5.61
CA LEU A 349 -11.81 3.96 -5.02
C LEU A 349 -10.30 4.15 -4.98
N ASP A 350 -9.84 5.39 -5.22
CA ASP A 350 -8.46 5.81 -4.99
C ASP A 350 -8.42 7.27 -4.52
N ILE A 351 -7.31 7.69 -3.91
CA ILE A 351 -7.09 9.11 -3.56
C ILE A 351 -6.50 9.91 -4.72
N ASP A 352 -5.84 9.23 -5.68
CA ASP A 352 -5.20 9.85 -6.84
C ASP A 352 -6.19 9.91 -8.02
N ASP A 353 -6.58 11.12 -8.43
CA ASP A 353 -7.44 11.36 -9.58
C ASP A 353 -6.89 10.72 -10.86
N ARG A 354 -5.57 10.72 -11.00
CA ARG A 354 -4.85 10.20 -12.16
C ARG A 354 -4.93 8.67 -12.24
N ALA A 355 -4.75 8.00 -11.10
CA ALA A 355 -4.92 6.56 -10.99
C ALA A 355 -6.36 6.16 -11.30
N ALA A 356 -7.32 6.88 -10.72
CA ALA A 356 -8.74 6.63 -10.94
C ALA A 356 -9.16 6.79 -12.41
N GLN A 357 -8.63 7.80 -13.13
CA GLN A 357 -8.86 7.97 -14.57
C GLN A 357 -8.35 6.75 -15.37
N LEU A 358 -7.16 6.26 -15.05
CA LEU A 358 -6.59 5.10 -15.72
C LEU A 358 -7.32 3.80 -15.37
N ALA A 359 -7.73 3.61 -14.11
CA ALA A 359 -8.54 2.47 -13.70
C ALA A 359 -9.90 2.45 -14.41
N TYR A 360 -10.56 3.60 -14.44
CA TYR A 360 -11.81 3.78 -15.21
C TYR A 360 -11.62 3.40 -16.67
N PHE A 361 -10.57 3.94 -17.32
CA PHE A 361 -10.27 3.66 -18.71
C PHE A 361 -9.95 2.17 -18.93
N ALA A 362 -9.12 1.57 -18.09
CA ALA A 362 -8.74 0.17 -18.18
C ALA A 362 -9.96 -0.77 -18.12
N VAL A 363 -10.87 -0.55 -17.16
CA VAL A 363 -12.09 -1.35 -17.01
C VAL A 363 -13.05 -1.12 -18.18
N MET A 364 -13.20 0.11 -18.68
CA MET A 364 -14.00 0.41 -19.88
C MET A 364 -13.43 -0.28 -21.12
N MET A 365 -12.12 -0.26 -21.32
CA MET A 365 -11.47 -0.94 -22.46
C MET A 365 -11.61 -2.46 -22.32
N LYS A 366 -11.53 -3.00 -21.11
CA LYS A 366 -11.79 -4.42 -20.86
C LYS A 366 -13.21 -4.82 -21.26
N ALA A 367 -14.20 -4.07 -20.87
CA ALA A 367 -15.61 -4.32 -21.27
C ALA A 367 -15.81 -4.14 -22.78
N ARG A 368 -15.09 -3.18 -23.41
CA ARG A 368 -15.16 -2.93 -24.85
C ARG A 368 -14.69 -4.13 -25.69
N GLN A 369 -13.81 -5.00 -25.15
CA GLN A 369 -13.41 -6.24 -25.82
C GLN A 369 -14.60 -7.16 -26.08
N TYR A 370 -15.62 -7.16 -25.23
CA TYR A 370 -16.80 -8.01 -25.32
C TYR A 370 -18.02 -7.31 -25.94
N ASP A 371 -18.15 -5.98 -25.84
CA ASP A 371 -19.22 -5.19 -26.49
C ASP A 371 -18.67 -4.08 -27.38
N ARG A 372 -18.67 -4.34 -28.69
CA ARG A 372 -18.19 -3.36 -29.70
C ARG A 372 -18.91 -2.03 -29.67
N ARG A 373 -20.14 -1.98 -29.17
CA ARG A 373 -20.95 -0.75 -29.05
C ARG A 373 -20.98 -0.17 -27.65
N LEU A 374 -20.16 -0.64 -26.72
CA LEU A 374 -20.16 -0.21 -25.33
C LEU A 374 -20.10 1.33 -25.20
N LEU A 375 -19.20 1.96 -25.96
CA LEU A 375 -18.96 3.40 -25.89
C LEU A 375 -20.15 4.27 -26.35
N THR A 376 -21.13 3.69 -27.04
CA THR A 376 -22.37 4.40 -27.46
C THR A 376 -23.55 4.16 -26.52
N ARG A 377 -23.39 3.36 -25.46
CA ARG A 377 -24.48 2.99 -24.55
C ARG A 377 -24.63 3.88 -23.32
N GLY A 378 -23.66 4.77 -23.06
CA GLY A 378 -23.67 5.66 -21.88
C GLY A 378 -23.52 4.94 -20.54
N ILE A 379 -23.02 3.69 -20.54
CA ILE A 379 -22.78 2.91 -19.31
C ILE A 379 -21.48 3.36 -18.68
N GLN A 380 -21.53 3.65 -17.38
CA GLN A 380 -20.37 4.06 -16.60
C GLN A 380 -20.12 3.07 -15.43
N PRO A 381 -18.87 2.72 -15.12
CA PRO A 381 -18.53 1.88 -13.96
C PRO A 381 -18.50 2.73 -12.67
N HIS A 382 -18.61 2.06 -11.52
CA HIS A 382 -18.51 2.70 -10.19
C HIS A 382 -17.03 2.84 -9.75
N ILE A 383 -16.27 3.60 -10.53
CA ILE A 383 -14.83 3.84 -10.33
C ILE A 383 -14.61 5.34 -10.13
N HIS A 384 -14.12 5.72 -8.94
CA HIS A 384 -14.03 7.12 -8.54
C HIS A 384 -12.73 7.41 -7.80
N SER A 385 -12.20 8.63 -7.99
CA SER A 385 -11.28 9.22 -7.02
C SER A 385 -12.05 9.83 -5.86
N ILE A 386 -11.49 9.76 -4.65
CA ILE A 386 -12.09 10.43 -3.49
C ILE A 386 -12.11 11.94 -3.73
N ILE A 387 -13.27 12.56 -3.54
CA ILE A 387 -13.43 14.01 -3.66
C ILE A 387 -13.46 14.68 -2.28
N GLU A 388 -13.15 15.98 -2.27
CA GLU A 388 -13.20 16.81 -1.07
C GLU A 388 -14.33 17.83 -1.17
N SER A 389 -15.01 18.09 -0.06
CA SER A 389 -16.11 19.08 0.01
C SER A 389 -15.64 20.47 0.41
N ASN A 390 -14.32 20.70 0.55
CA ASN A 390 -13.74 21.94 1.08
C ASN A 390 -14.27 23.22 0.37
N SER A 391 -14.48 23.16 -0.96
CA SER A 391 -14.98 24.28 -1.77
C SER A 391 -16.50 24.32 -1.89
N LEU A 392 -17.21 23.23 -1.56
CA LEU A 392 -18.65 23.08 -1.84
C LEU A 392 -19.55 23.71 -0.76
N GLY A 393 -19.11 23.75 0.50
CA GLY A 393 -19.93 24.16 1.63
C GLY A 393 -20.49 25.57 1.55
N GLY A 394 -19.72 26.51 0.96
CA GLY A 394 -20.18 27.91 0.74
C GLY A 394 -21.23 28.05 -0.35
N ALA A 395 -20.99 27.43 -1.51
CA ALA A 395 -21.91 27.44 -2.66
C ALA A 395 -23.21 26.72 -2.31
N TYR A 396 -23.13 25.60 -1.60
CA TYR A 396 -24.29 24.84 -1.17
C TYR A 396 -25.20 25.62 -0.19
N LYS A 397 -24.63 26.29 0.82
CA LYS A 397 -25.42 27.09 1.79
C LYS A 397 -26.20 28.22 1.12
N LEU A 398 -25.66 28.76 0.02
CA LEU A 398 -26.36 29.80 -0.77
C LEU A 398 -27.45 29.20 -1.66
N ALA A 399 -27.26 27.96 -2.14
CA ALA A 399 -28.25 27.28 -2.99
C ALA A 399 -29.43 26.67 -2.19
N MET A 400 -29.24 26.41 -0.86
CA MET A 400 -30.19 25.67 -0.01
C MET A 400 -31.54 26.34 0.19
N GLY A 401 -31.65 27.65 0.03
CA GLY A 401 -32.94 28.38 0.22
C GLY A 401 -34.05 27.96 -0.72
N ASP A 402 -33.69 27.32 -1.84
CA ASP A 402 -34.59 27.05 -2.97
C ASP A 402 -34.72 25.53 -3.28
N PHE A 403 -34.05 24.65 -2.50
CA PHE A 403 -34.11 23.21 -2.73
C PHE A 403 -35.27 22.51 -2.02
N LEU A 404 -36.02 21.70 -2.77
CA LEU A 404 -37.16 20.88 -2.28
C LEU A 404 -36.70 19.56 -1.63
N LEU A 405 -35.61 19.59 -0.88
CA LEU A 405 -35.15 18.42 -0.10
C LEU A 405 -35.87 18.35 1.25
N SER A 406 -36.27 17.14 1.68
CA SER A 406 -36.79 16.94 3.04
C SER A 406 -35.76 17.35 4.10
N LYS A 407 -36.23 17.69 5.31
CA LYS A 407 -35.32 18.06 6.42
C LYS A 407 -34.27 16.97 6.70
N GLU A 408 -34.66 15.71 6.65
CA GLU A 408 -33.75 14.56 6.84
C GLU A 408 -32.67 14.48 5.74
N HIS A 409 -33.05 14.70 4.49
CA HIS A 409 -32.10 14.75 3.38
C HIS A 409 -31.16 15.94 3.49
N GLN A 410 -31.64 17.10 3.94
CA GLN A 410 -30.79 18.26 4.21
C GLN A 410 -29.76 17.99 5.34
N GLU A 411 -30.21 17.38 6.44
CA GLU A 411 -29.31 17.00 7.56
C GLU A 411 -28.27 15.95 7.10
N THR A 412 -28.67 15.01 6.24
CA THR A 412 -27.77 13.99 5.69
C THR A 412 -26.74 14.61 4.73
N LEU A 413 -27.16 15.56 3.89
CA LEU A 413 -26.24 16.24 2.96
C LEU A 413 -25.26 17.16 3.74
N ASN A 414 -25.73 17.88 4.75
CA ASN A 414 -24.85 18.67 5.62
C ASN A 414 -23.81 17.78 6.33
N TYR A 415 -24.23 16.62 6.83
CA TYR A 415 -23.31 15.64 7.41
C TYR A 415 -22.24 15.20 6.40
N LEU A 416 -22.63 14.92 5.13
CA LEU A 416 -21.67 14.54 4.08
C LEU A 416 -20.68 15.66 3.78
N LEU A 417 -21.16 16.89 3.67
CA LEU A 417 -20.29 18.04 3.43
C LEU A 417 -19.25 18.22 4.54
N ASP A 418 -19.62 17.98 5.79
CA ASP A 418 -18.69 18.03 6.92
C ASP A 418 -17.72 16.80 6.92
N ALA A 419 -18.23 15.61 6.62
CA ALA A 419 -17.46 14.37 6.64
C ALA A 419 -16.40 14.29 5.53
N PHE A 420 -16.65 14.91 4.38
CA PHE A 420 -15.75 14.94 3.24
C PHE A 420 -14.77 16.13 3.22
N ILE A 421 -14.73 16.93 4.29
CA ILE A 421 -13.67 17.94 4.46
C ILE A 421 -12.33 17.20 4.57
N ASP A 422 -11.36 17.58 3.73
CA ASP A 422 -10.05 16.94 3.64
C ASP A 422 -10.11 15.41 3.38
N ALA A 423 -11.13 14.91 2.71
CA ALA A 423 -11.35 13.47 2.53
C ALA A 423 -10.21 12.76 1.78
N LYS A 424 -9.44 13.46 0.94
CA LYS A 424 -8.24 12.90 0.28
C LYS A 424 -7.09 12.60 1.26
N GLU A 425 -7.07 13.21 2.45
CA GLU A 425 -6.12 12.83 3.50
C GLU A 425 -6.43 11.41 4.03
N TYR A 426 -7.71 11.04 4.08
CA TYR A 426 -8.17 9.77 4.67
C TYR A 426 -8.39 8.69 3.61
N GLY A 427 -8.79 9.08 2.40
CA GLY A 427 -9.15 8.13 1.36
C GLY A 427 -10.30 7.21 1.78
N SER A 428 -10.26 5.96 1.32
CA SER A 428 -11.30 4.96 1.58
C SER A 428 -11.33 4.40 3.02
N ILE A 429 -10.37 4.80 3.90
CA ILE A 429 -10.50 4.52 5.34
C ILE A 429 -11.54 5.41 6.02
N LEU A 430 -12.09 6.42 5.32
CA LEU A 430 -13.16 7.27 5.81
C LEU A 430 -14.36 6.43 6.23
N CYS A 431 -14.75 6.57 7.49
CA CYS A 431 -15.90 5.90 8.09
C CYS A 431 -17.08 6.86 8.15
N LEU A 432 -18.16 6.52 7.45
CA LEU A 432 -19.39 7.30 7.44
C LEU A 432 -20.47 6.62 8.28
N GLU A 433 -21.37 7.42 8.86
CA GLU A 433 -22.59 6.91 9.48
C GLU A 433 -23.50 6.27 8.44
N LYS A 434 -24.24 5.23 8.83
CA LYS A 434 -25.24 4.62 7.96
C LYS A 434 -26.48 5.53 7.91
N ARG A 435 -26.73 6.12 6.75
CA ARG A 435 -27.90 6.98 6.45
C ARG A 435 -28.50 6.58 5.11
N ASP A 436 -29.68 7.08 4.74
CA ASP A 436 -30.30 6.83 3.42
C ASP A 436 -29.69 7.72 2.33
N TYR A 437 -28.48 7.36 1.91
CA TYR A 437 -27.80 8.05 0.79
C TYR A 437 -28.45 7.77 -0.58
N VAL A 438 -29.05 6.60 -0.74
CA VAL A 438 -29.75 6.23 -2.00
C VAL A 438 -31.02 7.08 -2.16
N GLY A 439 -31.79 7.26 -1.10
CA GLY A 439 -32.94 8.17 -1.09
C GLY A 439 -32.54 9.62 -1.34
N LEU A 440 -31.44 10.06 -0.73
CA LEU A 440 -30.88 11.40 -0.94
C LEU A 440 -30.47 11.62 -2.42
N LEU A 441 -29.78 10.66 -3.05
CA LEU A 441 -29.38 10.77 -4.47
C LEU A 441 -30.61 10.87 -5.40
N ARG A 442 -31.65 10.06 -5.13
CA ARG A 442 -32.90 10.13 -5.89
C ARG A 442 -33.59 11.47 -5.73
N ALA A 443 -33.69 11.98 -4.51
CA ALA A 443 -34.29 13.26 -4.21
C ALA A 443 -33.50 14.43 -4.86
N TRP A 444 -32.15 14.35 -4.84
CA TRP A 444 -31.30 15.32 -5.51
C TRP A 444 -31.57 15.36 -7.02
N ASN A 445 -31.55 14.22 -7.70
CA ASN A 445 -31.77 14.13 -9.14
C ASN A 445 -33.18 14.61 -9.56
N LEU A 446 -34.20 14.33 -8.74
CA LEU A 446 -35.55 14.87 -8.99
C LEU A 446 -35.63 16.39 -8.86
N THR A 447 -34.94 16.95 -7.85
CA THR A 447 -34.90 18.41 -7.64
C THR A 447 -34.12 19.09 -8.77
N ALA A 448 -32.97 18.53 -9.17
CA ALA A 448 -32.18 19.04 -10.28
C ALA A 448 -32.95 19.14 -11.59
N SER A 449 -33.80 18.14 -11.92
CA SER A 449 -34.61 18.15 -13.14
C SER A 449 -35.74 19.19 -13.13
N GLN A 450 -36.17 19.70 -11.97
CA GLN A 450 -37.24 20.68 -11.81
C GLN A 450 -36.76 22.13 -11.73
N THR A 451 -35.47 22.37 -11.49
CA THR A 451 -34.92 23.68 -11.10
C THR A 451 -34.44 24.54 -12.30
N THR A 452 -34.62 24.09 -13.53
CA THR A 452 -34.09 24.73 -14.75
C THR A 452 -34.71 26.09 -15.10
N GLU A 453 -35.65 26.65 -14.33
CA GLU A 453 -36.45 27.83 -14.73
C GLU A 453 -36.10 29.17 -14.05
N SER A 454 -35.15 29.24 -13.09
CA SER A 454 -34.80 30.49 -12.37
C SER A 454 -33.33 30.93 -12.57
N LEU A 455 -33.14 32.15 -13.11
CA LEU A 455 -31.83 32.71 -13.48
C LEU A 455 -30.79 32.88 -12.35
N ASN A 456 -31.22 33.08 -11.11
CA ASN A 456 -30.32 33.26 -9.96
C ASN A 456 -29.84 31.92 -9.34
N LEU A 457 -30.64 30.89 -9.49
CA LEU A 457 -30.29 29.51 -9.11
C LEU A 457 -29.22 28.93 -10.04
N THR A 458 -29.20 29.32 -11.31
CA THR A 458 -28.35 28.74 -12.35
C THR A 458 -26.85 28.84 -12.05
N LEU A 459 -26.37 29.92 -11.43
CA LEU A 459 -24.93 30.10 -11.16
C LEU A 459 -24.42 29.26 -9.98
N TRP A 460 -25.18 29.18 -8.88
CA TRP A 460 -24.80 28.40 -7.70
C TRP A 460 -25.11 26.92 -7.87
N PHE A 461 -26.19 26.62 -8.58
CA PHE A 461 -26.59 25.29 -8.94
C PHE A 461 -25.54 24.64 -9.87
N ALA A 462 -25.10 25.31 -10.92
CA ALA A 462 -24.06 24.83 -11.81
C ALA A 462 -22.74 24.48 -11.10
N ALA A 463 -22.44 25.18 -10.00
CA ALA A 463 -21.23 24.88 -9.20
C ALA A 463 -21.33 23.60 -8.37
N VAL A 464 -22.54 23.13 -8.02
CA VAL A 464 -22.74 21.97 -7.15
C VAL A 464 -23.45 20.80 -7.83
N GLU A 465 -24.08 21.05 -8.99
CA GLU A 465 -24.90 20.07 -9.74
C GLU A 465 -24.18 18.76 -10.03
N HIS A 466 -22.91 18.85 -10.40
CA HIS A 466 -22.11 17.67 -10.76
C HIS A 466 -21.31 17.09 -9.58
N GLU A 467 -20.98 17.91 -8.58
CA GLU A 467 -20.12 17.49 -7.47
C GLU A 467 -20.91 16.83 -6.32
N ILE A 468 -22.11 17.32 -6.03
CA ILE A 468 -22.93 16.73 -4.96
C ILE A 468 -23.37 15.30 -5.27
N PRO A 469 -23.84 14.93 -6.48
CA PRO A 469 -24.12 13.54 -6.82
C PRO A 469 -22.90 12.62 -6.64
N LYS A 470 -21.72 13.03 -7.09
CA LYS A 470 -20.47 12.27 -6.91
C LYS A 470 -20.15 12.03 -5.42
N LEU A 471 -20.34 13.06 -4.57
CA LEU A 471 -20.16 12.96 -3.13
C LEU A 471 -21.13 11.94 -2.52
N ILE A 472 -22.40 11.97 -2.91
CA ILE A 472 -23.42 11.02 -2.44
C ILE A 472 -23.13 9.61 -2.94
N GLU A 473 -22.73 9.43 -4.20
CA GLU A 473 -22.33 8.15 -4.77
C GLU A 473 -21.14 7.55 -4.01
N GLN A 474 -20.13 8.34 -3.67
CA GLN A 474 -19.01 7.87 -2.86
C GLN A 474 -19.44 7.50 -1.43
N ALA A 475 -20.39 8.21 -0.85
CA ALA A 475 -20.96 7.83 0.44
C ALA A 475 -21.70 6.48 0.37
N ILE A 476 -22.42 6.21 -0.73
CA ILE A 476 -23.03 4.90 -0.99
C ILE A 476 -21.94 3.83 -1.08
N ILE A 477 -20.90 4.05 -1.89
CA ILE A 477 -19.78 3.11 -2.06
C ILE A 477 -19.06 2.83 -0.72
N LEU A 478 -18.80 3.85 0.09
CA LEU A 478 -18.12 3.72 1.38
C LEU A 478 -18.94 3.02 2.47
N THR A 479 -20.28 2.96 2.34
CA THR A 479 -21.20 2.44 3.38
C THR A 479 -21.94 1.18 3.01
N GLN A 480 -22.04 0.82 1.72
CA GLN A 480 -22.63 -0.45 1.30
C GLN A 480 -21.73 -1.64 1.66
N GLY A 481 -22.33 -2.84 1.76
CA GLY A 481 -21.59 -4.08 1.96
C GLY A 481 -21.20 -4.76 0.63
N TYR A 482 -20.05 -5.43 0.63
CA TYR A 482 -19.51 -6.12 -0.53
C TYR A 482 -19.39 -7.62 -0.28
N ASP A 483 -19.63 -8.42 -1.32
CA ASP A 483 -19.42 -9.85 -1.27
C ASP A 483 -17.92 -10.18 -1.29
N VAL A 484 -17.15 -9.36 -2.02
CA VAL A 484 -15.69 -9.46 -2.11
C VAL A 484 -15.04 -8.08 -1.97
N VAL A 485 -14.06 -7.98 -1.09
CA VAL A 485 -13.16 -6.83 -0.96
C VAL A 485 -11.76 -7.31 -1.31
N VAL A 486 -11.18 -6.79 -2.39
CA VAL A 486 -9.88 -7.25 -2.87
C VAL A 486 -8.98 -6.04 -3.15
N THR A 487 -7.78 -5.99 -2.54
CA THR A 487 -6.93 -4.80 -2.66
C THR A 487 -5.46 -5.04 -2.29
N ASN A 488 -4.59 -4.17 -2.82
CA ASN A 488 -3.22 -3.95 -2.34
C ASN A 488 -3.16 -2.55 -1.69
N PRO A 489 -3.29 -2.43 -0.36
CA PRO A 489 -3.33 -1.15 0.32
C PRO A 489 -1.95 -0.47 0.40
N PRO A 490 -1.88 0.83 0.76
CA PRO A 490 -0.63 1.53 0.96
C PRO A 490 0.18 0.97 2.14
N TYR A 491 1.52 0.79 1.96
CA TYR A 491 2.47 0.41 3.01
C TYR A 491 3.18 1.65 3.53
N MET A 492 2.67 2.21 4.60
CA MET A 492 3.21 3.44 5.19
C MET A 492 2.91 3.49 6.69
N ALA A 493 3.96 3.56 7.50
CA ALA A 493 3.77 3.81 8.93
C ALA A 493 2.97 5.10 9.15
N VAL A 494 1.89 5.02 9.93
CA VAL A 494 0.98 6.16 10.18
C VAL A 494 1.75 7.35 10.77
N SER A 495 2.83 7.10 11.50
CA SER A 495 3.74 8.14 12.02
C SER A 495 4.42 8.96 10.92
N ASN A 496 4.51 8.48 9.69
CA ASN A 496 5.12 9.19 8.54
C ASN A 496 4.11 10.08 7.80
N ALA A 497 2.82 9.86 8.01
CA ALA A 497 1.75 10.68 7.46
C ALA A 497 1.61 12.04 8.19
N GLY A 498 0.79 12.92 7.61
CA GLY A 498 0.39 14.19 8.21
C GLY A 498 -0.35 14.04 9.55
N GLY A 499 -0.43 15.11 10.33
CA GLY A 499 -1.09 15.09 11.64
C GLY A 499 -2.56 14.67 11.58
N LYS A 500 -3.31 15.12 10.57
CA LYS A 500 -4.73 14.80 10.37
C LYS A 500 -4.96 13.29 10.24
N VAL A 501 -4.19 12.62 9.39
CA VAL A 501 -4.27 11.17 9.19
C VAL A 501 -3.97 10.42 10.49
N ASN A 502 -2.90 10.84 11.19
CA ASN A 502 -2.47 10.21 12.44
C ASN A 502 -3.57 10.29 13.51
N ASP A 503 -4.18 11.47 13.68
CA ASP A 503 -5.23 11.69 14.68
C ASP A 503 -6.51 10.93 14.32
N TYR A 504 -6.88 10.92 13.03
CA TYR A 504 -8.03 10.15 12.53
C TYR A 504 -7.87 8.65 12.78
N VAL A 505 -6.70 8.09 12.43
CA VAL A 505 -6.42 6.67 12.60
C VAL A 505 -6.38 6.28 14.08
N LYS A 506 -5.77 7.07 14.95
CA LYS A 506 -5.79 6.81 16.41
C LYS A 506 -7.20 6.77 16.98
N LYS A 507 -8.11 7.61 16.48
CA LYS A 507 -9.49 7.69 16.93
C LYS A 507 -10.34 6.52 16.43
N ASN A 508 -10.26 6.20 15.13
CA ASN A 508 -11.18 5.26 14.47
C ASN A 508 -10.61 3.84 14.36
N PHE A 509 -9.28 3.67 14.37
CA PHE A 509 -8.57 2.39 14.20
C PHE A 509 -7.47 2.19 15.25
N PRO A 510 -7.78 2.26 16.57
CA PRO A 510 -6.78 2.23 17.65
C PRO A 510 -5.98 0.92 17.69
N ASP A 511 -6.53 -0.19 17.20
CA ASP A 511 -5.94 -1.52 17.24
C ASP A 511 -5.01 -1.82 16.06
N SER A 512 -5.12 -1.06 14.97
CA SER A 512 -4.33 -1.20 13.73
C SER A 512 -3.49 0.04 13.40
N LYS A 513 -3.41 1.00 14.28
CA LYS A 513 -2.85 2.36 14.10
C LYS A 513 -1.35 2.45 13.76
N ALA A 514 -0.63 1.35 13.73
CA ALA A 514 0.83 1.38 13.51
C ALA A 514 1.19 1.65 12.04
N ASP A 515 0.44 1.06 11.10
CA ASP A 515 0.68 1.20 9.66
C ASP A 515 -0.65 1.22 8.88
N LEU A 516 -0.66 1.90 7.72
CA LEU A 516 -1.88 2.02 6.90
C LEU A 516 -2.36 0.67 6.38
N PHE A 517 -1.48 -0.26 5.99
CA PHE A 517 -1.93 -1.58 5.55
C PHE A 517 -2.75 -2.30 6.63
N ALA A 518 -2.38 -2.13 7.90
CA ALA A 518 -3.11 -2.72 9.02
C ALA A 518 -4.48 -2.04 9.24
N VAL A 519 -4.54 -0.71 9.07
CA VAL A 519 -5.81 0.03 9.07
C VAL A 519 -6.73 -0.48 7.97
N PHE A 520 -6.18 -0.72 6.76
CA PHE A 520 -6.95 -1.27 5.65
C PHE A 520 -7.40 -2.71 5.86
N ILE A 521 -6.62 -3.56 6.55
CA ILE A 521 -7.08 -4.90 6.95
C ILE A 521 -8.39 -4.77 7.76
N GLU A 522 -8.41 -3.89 8.75
CA GLU A 522 -9.59 -3.66 9.59
C GLU A 522 -10.75 -3.02 8.79
N ARG A 523 -10.46 -2.02 7.96
CA ARG A 523 -11.46 -1.33 7.14
C ARG A 523 -12.11 -2.24 6.10
N CYS A 524 -11.32 -3.03 5.37
CA CYS A 524 -11.82 -3.99 4.39
C CYS A 524 -12.73 -5.05 5.04
N GLY A 525 -12.37 -5.52 6.24
CA GLY A 525 -13.24 -6.39 7.02
C GLY A 525 -14.57 -5.73 7.42
N GLN A 526 -14.60 -4.39 7.64
CA GLN A 526 -15.86 -3.67 7.87
C GLN A 526 -16.71 -3.58 6.59
N MET A 527 -16.08 -3.40 5.43
CA MET A 527 -16.76 -3.30 4.13
C MET A 527 -17.32 -4.64 3.65
N ALA A 528 -16.70 -5.77 4.02
CA ALA A 528 -17.21 -7.08 3.64
C ALA A 528 -18.55 -7.40 4.32
N LYS A 529 -19.49 -8.01 3.57
CA LYS A 529 -20.73 -8.58 4.13
C LYS A 529 -20.43 -9.76 5.06
N LYS A 530 -21.38 -10.17 5.88
CA LYS A 530 -21.34 -11.46 6.57
C LYS A 530 -21.19 -12.55 5.51
N ASN A 531 -20.34 -13.54 5.76
CA ASN A 531 -19.98 -14.61 4.83
C ASN A 531 -19.30 -14.14 3.52
N GLY A 532 -19.00 -12.84 3.37
CA GLY A 532 -18.22 -12.30 2.26
C GLY A 532 -16.71 -12.48 2.45
N TYR A 533 -15.97 -12.25 1.38
CA TYR A 533 -14.52 -12.47 1.33
C TYR A 533 -13.74 -11.17 1.34
N GLN A 534 -12.56 -11.22 1.96
CA GLN A 534 -11.54 -10.17 1.94
C GLN A 534 -10.24 -10.81 1.46
N ALA A 535 -9.68 -10.34 0.34
CA ALA A 535 -8.42 -10.80 -0.20
C ALA A 535 -7.44 -9.62 -0.30
N MET A 536 -6.26 -9.75 0.29
CA MET A 536 -5.30 -8.65 0.35
C MET A 536 -3.87 -9.15 0.20
N ILE A 537 -2.99 -8.31 -0.35
CA ILE A 537 -1.55 -8.43 -0.16
C ILE A 537 -1.09 -7.29 0.75
N THR A 538 -0.32 -7.62 1.79
CA THR A 538 0.16 -6.64 2.79
C THR A 538 1.58 -6.96 3.23
N GLN A 539 2.21 -6.07 4.00
CA GLN A 539 3.39 -6.49 4.77
C GLN A 539 3.01 -7.59 5.76
N HIS A 540 3.89 -8.58 5.95
CA HIS A 540 3.66 -9.73 6.84
C HIS A 540 3.83 -9.40 8.34
N ALA A 541 4.29 -8.19 8.68
CA ALA A 541 4.58 -7.77 10.05
C ALA A 541 3.40 -7.96 11.03
N TRP A 542 2.16 -7.84 10.54
CA TRP A 542 0.97 -8.04 11.37
C TRP A 542 0.84 -9.48 11.89
N MET A 543 1.44 -10.46 11.21
CA MET A 543 1.40 -11.87 11.63
C MET A 543 2.14 -12.09 12.94
N PHE A 544 3.11 -11.24 13.31
CA PHE A 544 4.07 -11.54 14.37
C PHE A 544 4.27 -10.42 15.39
N LEU A 545 4.38 -9.15 14.94
CA LEU A 545 4.77 -8.05 15.83
C LEU A 545 3.71 -7.76 16.89
N SER A 546 4.18 -7.44 18.11
CA SER A 546 3.32 -7.10 19.26
C SER A 546 2.45 -5.87 19.05
N SER A 547 2.89 -4.92 18.19
CA SER A 547 2.11 -3.74 17.81
C SER A 547 0.80 -4.08 17.11
N PHE A 548 0.68 -5.29 16.54
CA PHE A 548 -0.51 -5.77 15.81
C PHE A 548 -1.26 -6.89 16.55
N GLU A 549 -0.92 -7.18 17.80
CA GLU A 549 -1.55 -8.25 18.59
C GLU A 549 -3.08 -8.12 18.67
N LYS A 550 -3.58 -6.90 18.90
CA LYS A 550 -5.02 -6.63 18.93
C LYS A 550 -5.70 -6.82 17.59
N LEU A 551 -5.02 -6.46 16.50
CA LEU A 551 -5.49 -6.73 15.13
C LEU A 551 -5.57 -8.24 14.89
N ARG A 552 -4.53 -9.02 15.27
CA ARG A 552 -4.56 -10.49 15.17
C ARG A 552 -5.74 -11.10 15.93
N THR A 553 -6.02 -10.61 17.13
CA THR A 553 -7.19 -11.07 17.92
C THR A 553 -8.51 -10.90 17.14
N LYS A 554 -8.67 -9.78 16.42
CA LYS A 554 -9.83 -9.56 15.54
C LYS A 554 -9.85 -10.52 14.33
N LEU A 555 -8.68 -10.79 13.74
CA LEU A 555 -8.56 -11.67 12.58
C LEU A 555 -8.76 -13.15 12.95
N LEU A 556 -8.41 -13.55 14.15
CA LEU A 556 -8.67 -14.91 14.65
C LEU A 556 -10.15 -15.15 15.03
N ALA A 557 -10.97 -14.11 15.02
CA ALA A 557 -12.42 -14.20 15.18
C ALA A 557 -13.18 -14.36 13.84
N VAL A 558 -12.47 -14.48 12.72
CA VAL A 558 -13.00 -14.77 11.39
C VAL A 558 -12.16 -15.86 10.74
N ASP A 559 -12.65 -16.52 9.67
CA ASP A 559 -11.96 -17.64 9.06
C ASP A 559 -10.85 -17.18 8.11
N ILE A 560 -9.60 -17.51 8.40
CA ILE A 560 -8.49 -17.38 7.43
C ILE A 560 -8.58 -18.58 6.48
N VAL A 561 -9.07 -18.33 5.27
CA VAL A 561 -9.33 -19.42 4.29
C VAL A 561 -8.04 -19.94 3.70
N ASN A 562 -7.22 -19.03 3.19
CA ASN A 562 -5.88 -19.39 2.72
C ASN A 562 -4.92 -18.21 2.78
N MET A 563 -3.61 -18.52 2.68
CA MET A 563 -2.55 -17.54 2.76
C MET A 563 -1.34 -17.98 1.91
N ALA A 564 -0.83 -17.05 1.12
CA ALA A 564 0.47 -17.15 0.44
C ALA A 564 1.48 -16.26 1.18
N HIS A 565 2.34 -16.84 2.02
CA HIS A 565 3.38 -16.12 2.76
C HIS A 565 4.60 -15.94 1.89
N LEU A 566 4.75 -14.75 1.30
CA LEU A 566 5.69 -14.44 0.23
C LEU A 566 7.09 -14.05 0.75
N GLY A 567 7.19 -13.48 1.97
CA GLY A 567 8.45 -12.95 2.49
C GLY A 567 8.99 -11.78 1.65
N ALA A 568 10.32 -11.68 1.57
CA ALA A 568 11.01 -10.66 0.79
C ALA A 568 10.90 -10.92 -0.73
N ARG A 569 11.09 -9.87 -1.55
CA ARG A 569 11.19 -9.93 -3.02
C ARG A 569 9.96 -10.48 -3.75
N ALA A 570 8.78 -10.29 -3.20
CA ALA A 570 7.53 -10.50 -3.94
C ALA A 570 7.33 -9.43 -5.02
N PHE A 571 7.88 -8.22 -4.81
CA PHE A 571 7.92 -7.13 -5.78
C PHE A 571 9.35 -6.98 -6.30
N GLU A 572 9.56 -7.12 -7.61
CA GLU A 572 10.90 -7.04 -8.25
C GLU A 572 11.53 -5.65 -8.12
N GLU A 573 10.72 -4.62 -8.03
CA GLU A 573 11.13 -3.21 -8.07
C GLU A 573 11.55 -2.68 -6.70
N ILE A 574 11.27 -3.40 -5.62
CA ILE A 574 11.73 -3.05 -4.28
C ILE A 574 13.04 -3.76 -4.01
N GLY A 575 14.14 -3.00 -4.10
CA GLY A 575 15.48 -3.51 -3.76
C GLY A 575 15.60 -3.90 -2.29
N GLY A 576 16.21 -5.07 -2.03
CA GLY A 576 16.57 -5.51 -0.68
C GLY A 576 15.50 -6.33 0.05
N GLU A 577 15.78 -6.63 1.32
CA GLU A 577 14.92 -7.44 2.21
C GLU A 577 13.97 -6.58 3.06
N VAL A 578 13.79 -5.31 2.71
CA VAL A 578 13.13 -4.32 3.56
C VAL A 578 11.61 -4.54 3.63
N VAL A 579 10.98 -4.97 2.53
CA VAL A 579 9.53 -5.22 2.47
C VAL A 579 9.29 -6.72 2.34
N GLN A 580 8.78 -7.31 3.41
CA GLN A 580 8.34 -8.70 3.43
C GLN A 580 6.83 -8.76 3.45
N THR A 581 6.24 -9.58 2.59
CA THR A 581 4.81 -9.56 2.32
C THR A 581 4.12 -10.91 2.53
N THR A 582 2.81 -10.84 2.67
CA THR A 582 1.90 -11.98 2.64
C THR A 582 0.65 -11.60 1.88
N SER A 583 0.11 -12.53 1.08
CA SER A 583 -1.22 -12.41 0.50
C SER A 583 -2.14 -13.40 1.20
N PHE A 584 -3.35 -12.99 1.53
CA PHE A 584 -4.27 -13.81 2.31
C PHE A 584 -5.72 -13.58 1.90
N VAL A 585 -6.53 -14.58 2.16
CA VAL A 585 -7.99 -14.57 1.94
C VAL A 585 -8.68 -14.91 3.25
N ILE A 586 -9.57 -14.03 3.66
CA ILE A 586 -10.40 -14.17 4.87
C ILE A 586 -11.86 -14.23 4.44
N ARG A 587 -12.64 -15.13 5.06
CA ARG A 587 -14.09 -15.15 4.99
C ARG A 587 -14.66 -14.55 6.28
N LYS A 588 -15.57 -13.61 6.18
CA LYS A 588 -16.22 -12.97 7.34
C LYS A 588 -17.28 -13.87 7.97
N SER A 589 -16.86 -15.06 8.35
CA SER A 589 -17.57 -16.06 9.16
C SER A 589 -16.65 -16.52 10.28
N HIS A 590 -17.14 -17.29 11.21
CA HIS A 590 -16.34 -17.96 12.23
C HIS A 590 -16.87 -19.39 12.39
N ILE A 591 -16.09 -20.34 11.90
CA ILE A 591 -16.35 -21.76 12.03
C ILE A 591 -15.30 -22.32 12.98
N ALA A 592 -15.73 -22.88 14.11
CA ALA A 592 -14.80 -23.47 15.07
C ALA A 592 -14.01 -24.61 14.42
N ASP A 593 -12.74 -24.73 14.76
CA ASP A 593 -11.79 -25.75 14.30
C ASP A 593 -11.59 -25.78 12.77
N TYR A 594 -11.94 -24.68 12.08
CA TYR A 594 -11.70 -24.53 10.65
C TYR A 594 -10.20 -24.50 10.34
N LYS A 595 -9.76 -25.34 9.42
CA LYS A 595 -8.37 -25.41 8.94
C LYS A 595 -8.23 -24.62 7.65
N GLY A 596 -7.44 -23.54 7.69
CA GLY A 596 -7.04 -22.81 6.49
C GLY A 596 -5.85 -23.44 5.79
N GLU A 597 -5.67 -23.15 4.49
CA GLU A 597 -4.55 -23.59 3.67
C GLU A 597 -3.48 -22.51 3.58
N TYR A 598 -2.22 -22.83 3.91
CA TYR A 598 -1.11 -21.89 3.98
C TYR A 598 0.04 -22.32 3.07
N CYS A 599 0.47 -21.45 2.16
CA CYS A 599 1.62 -21.66 1.28
C CYS A 599 2.82 -20.83 1.77
N ARG A 600 3.91 -21.49 2.18
CA ARG A 600 5.11 -20.81 2.67
C ARG A 600 6.14 -20.66 1.55
N LEU A 601 6.22 -19.45 0.96
CA LEU A 601 6.98 -19.10 -0.25
C LEU A 601 8.12 -18.12 0.04
N ILE A 602 8.72 -18.21 1.23
CA ILE A 602 9.73 -17.24 1.68
C ILE A 602 11.15 -17.55 1.18
N GLU A 603 11.43 -18.79 0.83
CA GLU A 603 12.75 -19.27 0.42
C GLU A 603 13.20 -18.74 -0.96
N PRO A 604 12.34 -18.73 -2.01
CA PRO A 604 12.75 -18.22 -3.31
C PRO A 604 13.04 -16.72 -3.28
N THR A 605 14.12 -16.32 -3.97
CA THR A 605 14.63 -14.94 -4.01
C THR A 605 14.14 -14.14 -5.22
N SER A 606 13.24 -14.70 -6.03
CA SER A 606 12.62 -14.05 -7.18
C SER A 606 11.11 -14.24 -7.18
N GLN A 607 10.40 -13.32 -7.82
CA GLN A 607 8.95 -13.41 -8.03
C GLN A 607 8.57 -14.71 -8.75
N GLN A 608 9.28 -15.03 -9.84
CA GLN A 608 9.03 -16.24 -10.64
C GLN A 608 9.24 -17.51 -9.81
N GLY A 609 10.31 -17.57 -9.02
CA GLY A 609 10.56 -18.74 -8.17
C GLY A 609 9.47 -18.96 -7.10
N LYS A 610 8.83 -17.87 -6.62
CA LYS A 610 7.69 -17.99 -5.69
C LYS A 610 6.44 -18.51 -6.40
N GLU A 611 6.18 -18.04 -7.61
CA GLU A 611 5.10 -18.54 -8.46
C GLU A 611 5.28 -20.03 -8.80
N ASP A 612 6.50 -20.41 -9.21
CA ASP A 612 6.83 -21.80 -9.55
C ASP A 612 6.64 -22.73 -8.34
N MET A 613 7.11 -22.33 -7.15
CA MET A 613 6.94 -23.07 -5.89
C MET A 613 5.45 -23.19 -5.50
N PHE A 614 4.67 -22.11 -5.69
CA PHE A 614 3.23 -22.12 -5.44
C PHE A 614 2.51 -23.15 -6.33
N LEU A 615 2.82 -23.14 -7.63
CA LEU A 615 2.21 -24.04 -8.63
C LEU A 615 2.66 -25.49 -8.46
N ALA A 616 3.89 -25.72 -7.96
CA ALA A 616 4.38 -27.05 -7.62
C ALA A 616 3.72 -27.63 -6.36
N GLY A 617 2.96 -26.82 -5.60
CA GLY A 617 2.32 -27.27 -4.37
C GLY A 617 3.29 -27.52 -3.20
N GLU A 618 4.47 -26.94 -3.27
CA GLU A 618 5.49 -27.10 -2.23
C GLU A 618 5.19 -26.26 -0.99
N ASN A 619 5.69 -26.69 0.17
CA ASN A 619 5.59 -25.99 1.46
C ASN A 619 4.14 -25.55 1.82
N ARG A 620 3.18 -26.43 1.62
CA ARG A 620 1.79 -26.24 2.02
C ARG A 620 1.52 -26.80 3.42
N TYR A 621 0.67 -26.08 4.17
CA TYR A 621 0.30 -26.42 5.54
C TYR A 621 -1.20 -26.20 5.72
N ALA A 622 -1.90 -27.19 6.24
CA ALA A 622 -3.25 -27.03 6.76
C ALA A 622 -3.16 -26.76 8.26
N ALA A 623 -3.72 -25.66 8.73
CA ALA A 623 -3.64 -25.31 10.16
C ALA A 623 -4.96 -24.74 10.69
N ASP A 624 -5.35 -25.21 11.87
CA ASP A 624 -6.42 -24.61 12.65
C ASP A 624 -5.91 -23.32 13.32
N GLN A 625 -6.55 -22.21 13.00
CA GLN A 625 -6.17 -20.90 13.53
C GLN A 625 -6.37 -20.74 15.04
N SER A 626 -7.20 -21.56 15.69
CA SER A 626 -7.38 -21.56 17.15
C SER A 626 -6.08 -21.87 17.90
N ASN A 627 -5.22 -22.69 17.28
CA ASN A 627 -3.90 -23.05 17.80
C ASN A 627 -2.95 -21.86 17.94
N PHE A 628 -3.11 -20.80 17.12
CA PHE A 628 -2.23 -19.62 17.19
C PHE A 628 -2.37 -18.89 18.54
N SER A 629 -3.54 -18.96 19.16
CA SER A 629 -3.79 -18.38 20.48
C SER A 629 -3.04 -19.07 21.63
N LYS A 630 -2.55 -20.28 21.41
CA LYS A 630 -1.72 -21.03 22.39
C LYS A 630 -0.32 -20.46 22.52
N ILE A 631 0.15 -19.71 21.52
CA ILE A 631 1.44 -19.00 21.58
C ILE A 631 1.19 -17.57 22.05
N PRO A 632 1.97 -17.05 23.02
CA PRO A 632 1.84 -15.68 23.51
C PRO A 632 1.93 -14.65 22.39
N GLY A 633 0.97 -13.69 22.37
CA GLY A 633 0.83 -12.71 21.29
C GLY A 633 0.16 -13.25 20.02
N SER A 634 -0.28 -14.50 20.03
CA SER A 634 -1.03 -15.17 18.95
C SER A 634 -0.42 -14.99 17.54
N PRO A 635 0.89 -15.24 17.35
CA PRO A 635 1.49 -15.13 16.02
C PRO A 635 0.84 -16.13 15.06
N VAL A 636 0.70 -15.77 13.77
CA VAL A 636 0.16 -16.65 12.73
C VAL A 636 1.23 -17.66 12.33
N ALA A 637 1.49 -18.63 13.19
CA ALA A 637 2.57 -19.60 13.08
C ALA A 637 2.07 -20.95 12.53
N TYR A 638 1.48 -20.94 11.35
CA TYR A 638 0.81 -22.07 10.68
C TYR A 638 1.74 -23.26 10.37
N TRP A 639 3.06 -23.07 10.33
CA TRP A 639 4.07 -24.11 10.08
C TRP A 639 4.51 -24.88 11.32
N VAL A 640 3.95 -24.55 12.47
CA VAL A 640 4.33 -25.10 13.77
C VAL A 640 3.54 -26.38 14.05
N SER A 641 4.24 -27.41 14.57
CA SER A 641 3.59 -28.69 14.92
C SER A 641 2.82 -28.60 16.24
N ASP A 642 1.82 -29.48 16.41
CA ASP A 642 1.02 -29.56 17.64
C ASP A 642 1.87 -29.77 18.90
N LYS A 643 3.00 -30.49 18.79
CA LYS A 643 3.95 -30.66 19.90
C LYS A 643 4.53 -29.34 20.41
N VAL A 644 4.78 -28.38 19.52
CA VAL A 644 5.30 -27.07 19.91
C VAL A 644 4.19 -26.24 20.56
N PHE A 645 2.96 -26.33 20.06
CA PHE A 645 1.81 -25.68 20.72
C PHE A 645 1.60 -26.22 22.14
N SER A 646 1.72 -27.55 22.34
CA SER A 646 1.66 -28.17 23.67
C SER A 646 2.75 -27.67 24.61
N ILE A 647 3.98 -27.47 24.11
CA ILE A 647 5.07 -26.90 24.92
C ILE A 647 4.72 -25.52 25.49
N PHE A 648 4.09 -24.66 24.71
CA PHE A 648 3.66 -23.35 25.19
C PHE A 648 2.53 -23.43 26.22
N SER A 649 1.57 -24.32 26.04
CA SER A 649 0.40 -24.43 26.92
C SER A 649 0.68 -25.17 28.24
N GLU A 650 1.68 -26.07 28.27
CA GLU A 650 1.95 -26.96 29.41
C GLU A 650 3.11 -26.47 30.30
N ASN A 651 3.91 -25.50 29.84
CA ASN A 651 5.11 -25.07 30.56
C ASN A 651 5.08 -23.61 31.00
N ASN A 652 5.85 -23.30 32.02
CA ASN A 652 6.01 -21.95 32.53
C ASN A 652 6.85 -21.09 31.57
N GLU A 653 6.55 -19.80 31.50
CA GLU A 653 7.32 -18.84 30.71
C GLU A 653 8.63 -18.43 31.42
N LEU A 654 9.64 -18.02 30.65
CA LEU A 654 10.93 -17.53 31.15
C LEU A 654 10.78 -16.43 32.20
N ARG A 655 9.83 -15.52 32.02
CA ARG A 655 9.56 -14.41 32.98
C ARG A 655 9.05 -14.86 34.36
N SER A 656 8.61 -16.09 34.49
CA SER A 656 8.19 -16.64 35.80
C SER A 656 9.40 -17.12 36.63
N ILE A 657 10.53 -17.42 35.96
CA ILE A 657 11.73 -17.94 36.61
C ILE A 657 12.78 -16.85 36.82
N CYS A 658 12.92 -15.92 35.91
CA CYS A 658 13.87 -14.83 35.96
C CYS A 658 13.27 -13.46 35.59
N ALA A 659 13.96 -12.39 35.98
CA ALA A 659 13.63 -11.03 35.59
C ALA A 659 14.25 -10.73 34.20
N VAL A 660 13.40 -10.67 33.16
CA VAL A 660 13.81 -10.33 31.79
C VAL A 660 13.66 -8.81 31.61
N LYS A 661 14.79 -8.09 31.41
CA LYS A 661 14.80 -6.63 31.47
C LYS A 661 15.59 -5.99 30.34
N VAL A 662 15.11 -4.85 29.89
CA VAL A 662 15.81 -3.92 28.99
C VAL A 662 16.51 -2.86 29.84
N GLY A 663 17.72 -2.44 29.44
CA GLY A 663 18.51 -1.46 30.14
C GLY A 663 18.25 -0.02 29.71
N LEU A 664 19.22 0.86 30.03
CA LEU A 664 19.15 2.28 29.79
C LEU A 664 19.33 2.65 28.30
N GLN A 665 18.93 3.87 27.97
CA GLN A 665 19.37 4.62 26.79
C GLN A 665 20.12 5.86 27.26
N SER A 666 21.36 6.04 26.77
CA SER A 666 22.18 7.16 27.22
C SER A 666 21.74 8.53 26.70
N GLY A 667 21.02 8.55 25.58
CA GLY A 667 20.65 9.77 24.87
C GLY A 667 21.76 10.40 24.05
N ASP A 668 23.03 10.11 24.36
CA ASP A 668 24.23 10.54 23.62
C ASP A 668 25.33 9.47 23.78
N ASN A 669 25.36 8.56 22.80
CA ASN A 669 26.30 7.41 22.86
C ASN A 669 27.75 7.86 22.77
N ASN A 670 28.09 8.86 21.95
CA ASN A 670 29.48 9.30 21.76
C ASN A 670 30.07 9.92 23.04
N ARG A 671 29.21 10.55 23.82
CA ARG A 671 29.60 11.17 25.09
C ARG A 671 29.73 10.17 26.23
N PHE A 672 28.80 9.21 26.35
CA PHE A 672 28.68 8.40 27.56
C PHE A 672 29.25 7.00 27.42
N TYR A 673 29.44 6.47 26.21
CA TYR A 673 30.10 5.17 26.00
C TYR A 673 31.51 5.32 25.47
N LYS A 674 32.39 4.38 25.89
CA LYS A 674 33.74 4.18 25.37
C LYS A 674 34.03 2.71 25.22
N PHE A 675 35.01 2.34 24.40
CA PHE A 675 35.65 1.06 24.51
C PHE A 675 36.65 1.07 25.68
N TRP A 676 36.81 -0.03 26.35
CA TRP A 676 37.67 -0.08 27.53
C TRP A 676 39.13 0.39 27.29
N PRO A 677 39.76 0.17 26.10
CA PRO A 677 41.10 0.70 25.83
C PRO A 677 41.18 2.20 25.67
N GLU A 678 40.07 2.90 25.50
CA GLU A 678 40.05 4.38 25.36
C GLU A 678 40.20 5.11 26.69
N VAL A 679 40.24 4.40 27.82
CA VAL A 679 40.36 4.96 29.15
C VAL A 679 41.43 4.26 29.95
N CYS A 680 41.93 4.94 31.00
CA CYS A 680 42.88 4.30 31.92
C CYS A 680 42.23 3.07 32.60
N PHE A 681 42.84 1.93 32.49
CA PHE A 681 42.30 0.67 33.00
C PHE A 681 41.97 0.71 34.50
N SER A 682 42.81 1.43 35.28
CA SER A 682 42.60 1.65 36.72
C SER A 682 41.36 2.51 37.05
N ALA A 683 40.80 3.21 36.08
CA ALA A 683 39.58 4.04 36.25
C ALA A 683 38.27 3.25 36.01
N ILE A 684 38.37 1.97 35.61
CA ILE A 684 37.22 1.11 35.32
C ILE A 684 36.88 0.29 36.57
N ASN A 685 35.65 0.41 37.05
CA ASN A 685 35.12 -0.43 38.12
C ASN A 685 34.60 -1.76 37.55
N ARG A 686 35.34 -2.84 37.75
CA ARG A 686 35.04 -4.18 37.22
C ARG A 686 34.30 -5.11 38.19
N GLY A 687 33.58 -4.57 39.17
CA GLY A 687 32.76 -5.37 40.08
C GLY A 687 33.33 -5.54 41.51
N GLU A 688 34.54 -5.10 41.74
CA GLU A 688 35.04 -5.00 43.13
C GLU A 688 34.30 -3.82 43.83
N ARG A 689 33.27 -4.15 44.60
CA ARG A 689 32.35 -3.18 45.26
C ARG A 689 33.04 -2.08 46.11
N ASN A 690 34.36 -2.18 46.37
CA ASN A 690 35.09 -1.28 47.25
C ASN A 690 36.47 -0.77 46.73
N ALA A 691 36.82 -1.03 45.47
CA ALA A 691 38.20 -0.79 45.01
C ALA A 691 38.50 0.67 44.61
N LEU A 692 37.48 1.47 44.20
CA LEU A 692 37.72 2.83 43.77
C LEU A 692 36.81 3.82 44.54
N ARG A 693 37.40 4.91 45.06
CA ARG A 693 36.59 6.07 45.51
C ARG A 693 36.04 6.82 44.30
N ASN A 694 34.69 6.80 44.12
CA ASN A 694 33.97 7.45 43.03
C ASN A 694 34.40 6.99 41.62
N PRO A 695 34.18 5.72 41.22
CA PRO A 695 34.52 5.25 39.88
C PRO A 695 33.67 5.95 38.84
N LYS A 696 34.27 6.33 37.72
CA LYS A 696 33.58 6.97 36.62
C LYS A 696 33.07 5.99 35.57
N TRP A 697 33.88 4.98 35.26
CA TRP A 697 33.62 4.05 34.19
C TRP A 697 33.25 2.67 34.73
N PHE A 698 32.17 2.11 34.15
CA PHE A 698 31.66 0.80 34.50
C PHE A 698 31.48 -0.06 33.24
N PRO A 699 31.73 -1.39 33.31
CA PRO A 699 31.39 -2.29 32.20
C PRO A 699 29.93 -2.15 31.81
N CYS A 700 29.66 -2.14 30.49
CA CYS A 700 28.31 -2.01 29.98
C CYS A 700 28.03 -3.04 28.87
N ILE A 701 26.99 -3.83 29.08
CA ILE A 701 26.49 -4.82 28.12
C ILE A 701 25.64 -4.12 27.07
N ARG A 702 26.09 -4.17 25.80
CA ARG A 702 25.44 -3.49 24.67
C ARG A 702 24.99 -4.39 23.53
N GLY A 703 25.07 -5.66 23.62
CA GLY A 703 24.88 -6.58 22.50
C GLY A 703 26.21 -6.82 21.77
N GLY A 704 26.21 -6.95 20.47
CA GLY A 704 27.40 -7.18 19.64
C GLY A 704 27.22 -8.35 18.67
N VAL A 705 28.34 -8.85 18.13
CA VAL A 705 28.33 -9.95 17.15
C VAL A 705 27.84 -11.27 17.76
N PHE A 706 27.50 -12.22 16.91
CA PHE A 706 27.05 -13.53 17.35
C PHE A 706 28.16 -14.23 18.15
N LYS A 707 27.96 -14.38 19.46
CA LYS A 707 28.84 -15.10 20.41
C LYS A 707 27.95 -15.82 21.42
N LYS A 708 28.07 -17.15 21.54
CA LYS A 708 27.38 -17.94 22.57
C LYS A 708 28.26 -18.01 23.83
N TRP A 709 27.63 -18.20 24.95
CA TRP A 709 28.19 -18.48 26.25
C TRP A 709 28.92 -17.33 26.94
N TYR A 710 29.90 -16.65 26.28
CA TYR A 710 30.69 -15.57 26.83
C TYR A 710 31.26 -14.67 25.72
N GLY A 711 31.45 -13.36 25.96
CA GLY A 711 32.08 -12.41 25.06
C GLY A 711 31.30 -11.08 24.87
N ASN A 712 31.73 -10.25 23.95
CA ASN A 712 31.22 -8.89 23.69
C ASN A 712 31.29 -7.96 24.93
N GLN A 713 32.36 -8.14 25.74
CA GLN A 713 32.60 -7.35 26.94
C GLN A 713 33.72 -6.33 26.67
N ASP A 714 33.48 -5.39 25.78
CA ASP A 714 34.44 -4.38 25.30
C ASP A 714 33.99 -2.93 25.61
N SER A 715 32.73 -2.76 25.99
CA SER A 715 32.12 -1.44 26.18
C SER A 715 32.04 -1.05 27.66
N ILE A 716 32.29 0.22 27.94
CA ILE A 716 32.13 0.84 29.24
C ILE A 716 31.26 2.08 29.17
N ILE A 717 30.60 2.43 30.29
CA ILE A 717 29.71 3.59 30.39
C ILE A 717 30.13 4.51 31.51
N ASN A 718 30.01 5.81 31.32
CA ASN A 718 30.15 6.81 32.36
C ASN A 718 28.94 6.74 33.31
N TRP A 719 29.11 6.07 34.45
CA TRP A 719 28.10 5.95 35.49
C TRP A 719 28.50 6.64 36.79
N GLU A 720 29.33 7.68 36.69
CA GLU A 720 29.79 8.49 37.80
C GLU A 720 28.60 9.05 38.61
N ASN A 721 28.68 8.96 39.96
CA ASN A 721 27.62 9.42 40.85
C ASN A 721 26.23 8.87 40.47
N ASP A 722 26.13 7.58 40.25
CA ASP A 722 24.88 6.89 39.87
C ASP A 722 24.26 7.44 38.56
N GLY A 723 25.10 7.72 37.56
CA GLY A 723 24.69 8.17 36.26
C GLY A 723 24.17 9.62 36.22
N ALA A 724 24.61 10.46 37.13
CA ALA A 724 24.14 11.84 37.27
C ALA A 724 24.19 12.63 35.96
N GLN A 725 25.25 12.48 35.17
CA GLN A 725 25.39 13.17 33.89
C GLN A 725 24.42 12.64 32.84
N ILE A 726 24.18 11.33 32.78
CA ILE A 726 23.21 10.72 31.84
C ILE A 726 21.79 11.19 32.19
N LYS A 727 21.47 11.27 33.49
CA LYS A 727 20.17 11.72 33.98
C LYS A 727 19.83 13.17 33.55
N THR A 728 20.84 13.99 33.22
CA THR A 728 20.62 15.37 32.72
C THR A 728 20.37 15.44 31.22
N CYS A 729 20.63 14.38 30.48
CA CYS A 729 20.41 14.35 29.04
C CYS A 729 18.92 14.17 28.71
N LYS A 730 18.31 15.09 27.97
CA LYS A 730 16.86 15.09 27.67
C LYS A 730 16.37 13.84 26.94
N SER A 731 17.22 13.24 26.14
CA SER A 731 16.92 12.02 25.35
C SER A 731 17.28 10.74 26.08
N ALA A 732 17.87 10.81 27.28
CA ALA A 732 18.20 9.63 28.06
C ALA A 732 16.95 9.00 28.68
N VAL A 733 16.92 7.67 28.72
CA VAL A 733 15.88 6.90 29.39
C VAL A 733 16.56 5.89 30.30
N ILE A 734 16.45 6.08 31.63
CA ILE A 734 17.03 5.18 32.62
C ILE A 734 15.94 4.24 33.12
N ARG A 735 16.24 2.93 33.05
CA ARG A 735 15.30 1.85 33.41
C ARG A 735 15.98 0.78 34.22
N ASN A 736 15.25 0.13 35.11
CA ASN A 736 15.62 -1.11 35.75
C ASN A 736 16.96 -1.07 36.51
N THR A 737 17.31 0.08 37.12
CA THR A 737 18.59 0.29 37.84
C THR A 737 18.77 -0.68 39.02
N GLN A 738 17.68 -1.18 39.61
CA GLN A 738 17.71 -2.19 40.68
C GLN A 738 18.28 -3.54 40.24
N PHE A 739 18.43 -3.78 38.93
CA PHE A 739 19.01 -5.00 38.37
C PHE A 739 20.44 -4.79 37.83
N TYR A 740 20.99 -3.59 37.95
CA TYR A 740 22.38 -3.36 37.57
C TYR A 740 23.34 -4.04 38.52
N PHE A 741 24.49 -4.42 37.99
CA PHE A 741 25.60 -5.06 38.72
C PHE A 741 25.38 -6.52 39.15
N TYR A 742 24.20 -7.10 38.87
CA TYR A 742 23.97 -8.53 39.11
C TYR A 742 24.50 -9.37 37.94
N GLU A 743 24.90 -10.60 38.25
CA GLU A 743 25.15 -11.61 37.20
C GLU A 743 23.91 -11.83 36.34
N ASN A 744 24.11 -12.04 35.07
CA ASN A 744 22.99 -12.13 34.13
C ASN A 744 23.33 -12.89 32.87
N ILE A 745 22.32 -13.22 32.07
CA ILE A 745 22.44 -13.68 30.70
C ILE A 745 21.97 -12.58 29.79
N SER A 746 22.78 -12.15 28.82
CA SER A 746 22.44 -11.12 27.84
C SER A 746 22.39 -11.66 26.43
N TRP A 747 21.70 -10.90 25.56
CA TRP A 747 21.68 -11.14 24.12
C TRP A 747 21.72 -9.82 23.36
N SER A 748 21.87 -9.88 22.03
CA SER A 748 21.78 -8.71 21.17
C SER A 748 20.33 -8.53 20.74
N GLU A 749 19.71 -7.35 21.02
CA GLU A 749 18.31 -7.05 20.64
C GLU A 749 18.10 -7.18 19.13
N ILE A 750 19.08 -6.76 18.32
CA ILE A 750 19.04 -6.89 16.85
C ILE A 750 20.22 -7.75 16.40
N SER A 751 19.95 -8.79 15.63
CA SER A 751 20.98 -9.69 15.11
C SER A 751 20.60 -10.30 13.76
N SER A 752 21.48 -10.16 12.76
CA SER A 752 21.33 -10.81 11.45
C SER A 752 21.83 -12.25 11.40
N GLY A 753 22.71 -12.63 12.33
CA GLY A 753 23.27 -13.97 12.46
C GLY A 753 22.50 -14.92 13.39
N GLY A 754 21.27 -14.55 13.77
CA GLY A 754 20.48 -15.25 14.80
C GLY A 754 20.83 -14.80 16.22
N ILE A 755 20.04 -15.25 17.20
CA ILE A 755 20.24 -14.88 18.60
C ILE A 755 21.30 -15.77 19.25
N SER A 756 22.09 -15.18 20.14
CA SER A 756 23.05 -15.88 21.00
C SER A 756 23.03 -15.32 22.42
N PHE A 757 23.10 -16.18 23.41
CA PHE A 757 23.01 -15.80 24.82
C PHE A 757 24.36 -15.94 25.47
N ARG A 758 24.76 -14.94 26.29
CA ARG A 758 26.04 -14.81 26.93
C ARG A 758 25.87 -14.61 28.42
N TYR A 759 26.63 -15.36 29.19
CA TYR A 759 26.73 -15.15 30.63
C TYR A 759 27.63 -13.96 30.94
N ASN A 760 27.25 -13.15 31.90
CA ASN A 760 27.99 -12.01 32.37
C ASN A 760 28.10 -12.08 33.90
N TYR A 761 29.33 -11.91 34.40
CA TYR A 761 29.59 -11.82 35.82
C TYR A 761 29.02 -10.55 36.45
N GLU A 762 29.00 -10.50 37.78
CA GLU A 762 28.63 -9.29 38.53
C GLU A 762 29.48 -8.09 38.13
N GLY A 763 28.91 -6.85 38.23
CA GLY A 763 29.63 -5.61 38.06
C GLY A 763 29.31 -4.84 36.80
N SER A 764 28.44 -5.34 35.93
CA SER A 764 28.07 -4.68 34.68
C SER A 764 26.71 -3.95 34.74
N ILE A 765 26.62 -2.88 34.00
CA ILE A 765 25.37 -2.20 33.65
C ILE A 765 24.93 -2.77 32.28
N PHE A 766 23.65 -2.71 31.95
CA PHE A 766 23.16 -3.12 30.64
C PHE A 766 22.34 -2.02 29.99
N ASP A 767 22.44 -1.90 28.68
CA ASP A 767 21.69 -0.91 27.89
C ASP A 767 20.52 -1.55 27.14
N GLN A 768 19.83 -0.75 26.33
CA GLN A 768 18.69 -1.21 25.55
C GLN A 768 19.09 -2.27 24.50
N LYS A 769 20.28 -2.21 23.92
CA LYS A 769 20.72 -3.13 22.86
C LYS A 769 21.29 -4.44 23.40
N GLY A 770 21.49 -4.52 24.71
CA GLY A 770 21.93 -5.71 25.43
C GLY A 770 20.97 -6.09 26.56
N PRO A 771 19.71 -6.47 26.25
CA PRO A 771 18.76 -6.91 27.26
C PRO A 771 19.30 -8.12 28.05
N CYS A 772 18.79 -8.31 29.28
CA CYS A 772 19.30 -9.31 30.20
C CYS A 772 18.20 -10.13 30.89
N CYS A 773 18.54 -11.38 31.22
CA CYS A 773 17.84 -12.25 32.16
C CYS A 773 18.62 -12.28 33.47
N ILE A 774 17.97 -12.02 34.59
CA ILE A 774 18.56 -12.02 35.94
C ILE A 774 17.78 -12.99 36.81
N CYS A 775 18.45 -14.02 37.37
CA CYS A 775 17.84 -15.00 38.28
C CYS A 775 18.19 -14.72 39.74
N LYS A 776 17.37 -15.24 40.63
CA LYS A 776 17.66 -15.18 42.07
C LYS A 776 18.72 -16.23 42.47
N ASN A 777 18.77 -17.33 41.75
CA ASN A 777 19.63 -18.46 42.02
C ASN A 777 20.67 -18.61 40.88
N HIS A 778 21.94 -18.72 41.23
CA HIS A 778 23.04 -18.93 40.27
C HIS A 778 22.86 -20.18 39.42
N SER A 779 22.47 -21.32 40.03
CA SER A 779 22.29 -22.59 39.32
C SER A 779 21.25 -22.48 38.23
N ASP A 780 20.12 -21.78 38.51
CA ASP A 780 19.05 -21.54 37.53
C ASP A 780 19.57 -20.67 36.36
N LEU A 781 20.40 -19.65 36.66
CA LEU A 781 20.99 -18.81 35.64
C LEU A 781 21.88 -19.60 34.68
N ILE A 782 22.75 -20.46 35.23
CA ILE A 782 23.64 -21.31 34.42
C ILE A 782 22.84 -22.34 33.63
N TYR A 783 21.79 -22.93 34.22
CA TYR A 783 20.89 -23.83 33.52
C TYR A 783 20.25 -23.13 32.32
N LEU A 784 19.67 -21.92 32.54
CA LEU A 784 19.03 -21.11 31.50
C LEU A 784 20.01 -20.71 30.39
N CYS A 785 21.28 -20.43 30.72
CA CYS A 785 22.31 -20.15 29.73
C CYS A 785 22.47 -21.34 28.74
N GLY A 786 22.40 -22.55 29.21
CA GLY A 786 22.41 -23.77 28.41
C GLY A 786 21.18 -23.93 27.56
N LEU A 787 20.02 -23.82 28.19
CA LEU A 787 18.72 -23.97 27.53
C LEU A 787 18.52 -22.89 26.42
N LEU A 788 18.80 -21.62 26.71
CA LEU A 788 18.64 -20.54 25.79
C LEU A 788 19.56 -20.62 24.56
N ASN A 789 20.73 -21.21 24.69
CA ASN A 789 21.67 -21.49 23.59
C ASN A 789 21.39 -22.79 22.83
N SER A 790 20.37 -23.57 23.25
CA SER A 790 20.02 -24.85 22.64
C SER A 790 19.32 -24.70 21.29
N LYS A 791 19.38 -25.76 20.45
CA LYS A 791 18.66 -25.78 19.17
C LYS A 791 17.13 -25.67 19.32
N PRO A 792 16.47 -26.37 20.27
CA PRO A 792 15.01 -26.21 20.48
C PRO A 792 14.62 -24.77 20.78
N THR A 793 15.34 -24.09 21.66
CA THR A 793 15.08 -22.67 21.96
C THR A 793 15.24 -21.78 20.73
N GLN A 794 16.26 -22.00 19.90
CA GLN A 794 16.44 -21.28 18.65
C GLN A 794 15.22 -21.46 17.71
N THR A 795 14.70 -22.68 17.62
CA THR A 795 13.51 -22.99 16.81
C THR A 795 12.28 -22.25 17.34
N ILE A 796 12.06 -22.25 18.65
CA ILE A 796 10.95 -21.54 19.29
C ILE A 796 11.10 -20.02 19.13
N LEU A 797 12.31 -19.49 19.27
CA LEU A 797 12.57 -18.06 19.07
C LEU A 797 12.32 -17.59 17.62
N ASN A 798 12.57 -18.43 16.63
CA ASN A 798 12.22 -18.14 15.24
C ASN A 798 10.70 -18.05 15.02
N ILE A 799 9.91 -18.65 15.90
CA ILE A 799 8.44 -18.51 15.90
C ILE A 799 8.02 -17.21 16.56
N LEU A 800 8.59 -16.89 17.73
CA LEU A 800 8.25 -15.70 18.52
C LEU A 800 8.84 -14.41 17.93
N CYS A 801 10.02 -14.51 17.30
CA CYS A 801 10.80 -13.41 16.74
C CYS A 801 11.22 -13.74 15.29
N PRO A 802 10.31 -13.82 14.32
CA PRO A 802 10.63 -14.17 12.94
C PRO A 802 11.34 -13.04 12.18
N THR A 803 11.54 -11.89 12.82
CA THR A 803 12.32 -10.75 12.32
C THR A 803 13.71 -10.76 12.96
N LEU A 804 14.54 -9.76 12.63
CA LEU A 804 15.86 -9.59 13.24
C LEU A 804 15.82 -9.01 14.66
N ASP A 805 14.64 -8.72 15.19
CA ASP A 805 14.41 -8.07 16.48
C ASP A 805 14.02 -9.09 17.55
N TYR A 806 14.91 -9.27 18.53
CA TYR A 806 14.75 -10.14 19.70
C TYR A 806 14.46 -9.30 20.96
N SER A 807 13.37 -8.56 20.94
CA SER A 807 12.96 -7.71 22.07
C SER A 807 12.56 -8.52 23.32
N VAL A 808 12.60 -7.85 24.48
CA VAL A 808 12.33 -8.48 25.79
C VAL A 808 10.94 -9.12 25.86
N GLY A 809 9.92 -8.53 25.19
CA GLY A 809 8.56 -9.06 25.22
C GLY A 809 8.48 -10.52 24.79
N PRO A 810 8.71 -10.84 23.52
CA PRO A 810 8.67 -12.21 23.03
C PRO A 810 9.68 -13.15 23.70
N VAL A 811 10.91 -12.70 23.96
CA VAL A 811 11.91 -13.55 24.64
C VAL A 811 11.45 -13.94 26.06
N SER A 812 10.75 -13.05 26.77
CA SER A 812 10.26 -13.33 28.12
C SER A 812 9.16 -14.40 28.18
N THR A 813 8.49 -14.67 27.06
CA THR A 813 7.41 -15.67 26.94
C THR A 813 7.90 -17.05 26.47
N LEU A 814 9.22 -17.26 26.36
CA LEU A 814 9.77 -18.56 26.04
C LEU A 814 9.31 -19.61 27.06
N PRO A 815 8.79 -20.76 26.62
CA PRO A 815 8.45 -21.86 27.51
C PRO A 815 9.72 -22.53 28.04
N ILE A 816 9.75 -22.81 29.34
CA ILE A 816 10.90 -23.38 30.03
C ILE A 816 10.59 -24.78 30.51
N VAL A 817 11.32 -25.73 29.98
CA VAL A 817 11.27 -27.13 30.43
C VAL A 817 12.58 -27.44 31.12
N MET A 818 12.56 -27.69 32.45
CA MET A 818 13.73 -28.03 33.24
C MET A 818 13.83 -29.54 33.42
N THR A 819 14.89 -30.15 32.88
CA THR A 819 15.19 -31.58 33.01
C THR A 819 16.70 -31.81 33.17
N GLN A 820 17.10 -32.87 33.87
CA GLN A 820 18.52 -33.22 34.08
C GLN A 820 19.38 -32.06 34.56
N GLU A 821 18.92 -31.31 35.54
CA GLU A 821 19.50 -30.03 35.97
C GLU A 821 20.99 -30.07 36.22
N PHE A 822 21.48 -31.04 37.01
CA PHE A 822 22.91 -31.17 37.31
C PHE A 822 23.80 -31.29 36.07
N LYS A 823 23.39 -32.11 35.10
CA LYS A 823 24.17 -32.33 33.89
C LYS A 823 24.14 -31.10 32.96
N VAL A 824 23.02 -30.43 32.85
CA VAL A 824 22.88 -29.21 32.04
C VAL A 824 23.71 -28.08 32.67
N VAL A 825 23.68 -27.91 33.98
CA VAL A 825 24.47 -26.88 34.68
C VAL A 825 25.98 -27.17 34.52
N GLU A 826 26.43 -28.39 34.71
CA GLU A 826 27.83 -28.77 34.51
C GLU A 826 28.31 -28.49 33.07
N LEU A 827 27.54 -28.91 32.05
CA LEU A 827 27.91 -28.68 30.66
C LEU A 827 27.88 -27.20 30.29
N SER A 828 26.93 -26.44 30.83
CA SER A 828 26.79 -25.00 30.59
C SER A 828 27.99 -24.25 31.22
N GLN A 829 28.36 -24.58 32.43
CA GLN A 829 29.53 -24.01 33.12
C GLN A 829 30.79 -24.25 32.32
N ASN A 830 31.04 -25.49 31.88
CA ASN A 830 32.19 -25.83 31.05
C ASN A 830 32.24 -25.04 29.75
N ASN A 831 31.07 -24.86 29.08
CA ASN A 831 30.99 -24.06 27.85
C ASN A 831 31.24 -22.56 28.10
N ILE A 832 30.77 -22.02 29.22
CA ILE A 832 31.05 -20.63 29.62
C ILE A 832 32.56 -20.44 29.84
N GLU A 833 33.22 -21.37 30.55
CA GLU A 833 34.66 -21.32 30.84
C GLU A 833 35.50 -21.45 29.56
N LEU A 834 35.12 -22.36 28.65
CA LEU A 834 35.78 -22.50 27.36
C LEU A 834 35.65 -21.23 26.51
N ALA A 835 34.42 -20.66 26.41
CA ALA A 835 34.18 -19.46 25.67
C ALA A 835 34.88 -18.23 26.29
N LYS A 836 35.01 -18.21 27.63
CA LYS A 836 35.77 -17.17 28.33
C LYS A 836 37.27 -17.30 28.04
N THR A 837 37.80 -18.49 28.05
CA THR A 837 39.19 -18.76 27.71
C THR A 837 39.53 -18.35 26.28
N ASP A 838 38.62 -18.66 25.34
CA ASP A 838 38.73 -18.21 23.94
C ASP A 838 38.70 -16.66 23.86
N TRP A 839 37.75 -16.03 24.53
CA TRP A 839 37.60 -14.55 24.52
C TRP A 839 38.87 -13.88 25.10
N ASP A 840 39.38 -14.39 26.23
CA ASP A 840 40.53 -13.82 26.93
C ASP A 840 41.88 -14.12 26.23
N SER A 841 41.83 -14.92 25.16
CA SER A 841 43.02 -15.16 24.31
C SER A 841 43.24 -14.04 23.26
N TYR A 842 42.30 -13.06 23.16
CA TYR A 842 42.42 -11.92 22.26
C TYR A 842 42.53 -10.60 23.00
N GLU A 843 43.26 -9.64 22.43
CA GLU A 843 43.48 -8.27 22.98
C GLU A 843 42.20 -7.47 23.13
N THR A 844 41.08 -7.91 22.57
CA THR A 844 39.76 -7.34 22.80
C THR A 844 39.25 -7.56 24.22
N SER A 845 39.76 -8.57 24.92
CA SER A 845 39.44 -8.78 26.33
C SER A 845 40.30 -7.89 27.23
N TRP A 846 39.70 -7.31 28.26
CA TRP A 846 40.45 -6.65 29.35
C TRP A 846 41.17 -7.62 30.31
N ASP A 847 40.91 -8.94 30.21
CA ASP A 847 41.58 -10.00 30.95
C ASP A 847 42.65 -10.72 30.09
N PHE A 848 42.96 -10.22 28.92
CA PHE A 848 43.99 -10.71 28.02
C PHE A 848 45.37 -10.69 28.74
N LYS A 849 46.06 -11.81 28.72
CA LYS A 849 47.42 -11.94 29.30
C LYS A 849 48.46 -12.18 28.22
N ARG A 850 48.19 -13.13 27.33
CA ARG A 850 49.07 -13.46 26.20
C ARG A 850 48.27 -14.26 25.16
N HIS A 851 48.68 -14.20 23.90
CA HIS A 851 48.13 -14.99 22.84
C HIS A 851 48.48 -16.48 23.02
N PRO A 852 47.55 -17.44 22.78
CA PRO A 852 47.79 -18.88 22.98
C PRO A 852 48.94 -19.46 22.16
N LEU A 853 49.30 -18.82 21.03
CA LEU A 853 50.39 -19.25 20.15
C LEU A 853 51.75 -18.66 20.53
N VAL A 854 51.86 -17.87 21.62
CA VAL A 854 53.10 -17.22 22.07
C VAL A 854 53.56 -17.87 23.44
#